data_ce723857eae206ae372465747f3d225f
#
_entry.id   ce723857eae206ae372465747f3d225f
#
_cell.length_a   1.000
_cell.length_b   1.000
_cell.length_c   1.000
_cell.angle_alpha   90.00
_cell.angle_beta   90.00
_cell.angle_gamma   90.00
#
_symmetry.space_group_name_H-M   'P 1'
#
loop_
_entity.id
_entity.type
_entity.pdbx_description
1 polymer ?
#
loop_
_entity_poly.entity_id
_entity_poly.type
_entity_poly.pdbx_seq_one_letter_code
_entity_poly.pdbx_strand_id
1 'polypeptide(L)'
;MLEETGTKVSVSTVKRVLYRHNLKGRSVRKMPLLQNHHKNARLRFATAHVDKDSDIRYVWRKKWEACKPKNIIPIVKHGGGSIMLWGCFAAGRTGALHKIDGIMRIENYVDMMKQHLKTSDGDFVIGGVFSIHYFVHTVDHSYTSMPEPLQCTGRDSRELRFSRAMIFAVEEINNSSYLLPGVTLGYQVHDSCSSVPMAVKVAFQLANGQDPMFDTGEQCSGSATVTAIVGESASTPTISMLRIIGPLGIPQVSHFSTCACLSDKKQYPTFFRTIPSDQFQAAALAHLIRHFGWTWIGAVRSDSDYGNNGMAAFLQAAQEEGICVEYSEAFSRTNPLSRVQRVADVIRSTAQVVVAFVSSGDMRNLLEEMDRLPSPPRQWIGSETWVTDPDMLRFGLCAGAIGFGIKRSVIPGFRDFLLDLSPQKVSNSPLLTEFWEGAFGGVEEKVCDGSEDIQQLQAPYTDTSQLRVTNMVYKAVYAIAHAIHSIVCEESENSTVNCDKNLNVKPTQVLERLRRVNFSRNGYQVSFDANGDPIATYELVNWQRRERGKLEFVTVGRYDASLPLDQRFDMEREITWVKNSSQVPVSVCSESCPPGTRKAIQKGKPVCCYDCIQCAEGEISNNTSDCMICPEEYWPNAERDRCILKPVEFLSFHEVLGIILTACSVGGACLAIATATIFYRHRSSAIVRANNSELSFLLLFSLALCFLCSLTFIGRPSEWSCMLRHTAFGITFVLCISCVLGKTIVVLMAFRATLPGSNVMKWFGPPQQRLTVVSFTFVQALICTLWLVLSPPFPIKNPTTYKEKIILECDVGSAIGFWAVLGYIGLLALLCFVLAFLARKLPDNFNEAKFITFSMLIFCAVWITFIPAYVSSPGKFTVAVEIFAIITSSFGLFFLLFVPKCFIILFRPEKNTKKHLMEKTSNDIRY
;
A
#
# COMPACT_ATOMS: atom_id res chain seq x y z
N MET A 1 37.16 27.09 -1.44
CA MET A 1 36.48 27.53 -0.20
C MET A 1 35.68 26.43 0.53
N LEU A 2 35.35 25.29 -0.05
CA LEU A 2 34.70 24.15 0.64
C LEU A 2 35.67 22.99 0.97
N GLU A 3 36.86 23.01 0.42
CA GLU A 3 37.90 22.03 0.74
C GLU A 3 38.75 22.37 1.98
N GLU A 4 38.76 23.65 2.38
CA GLU A 4 39.58 24.10 3.52
C GLU A 4 38.90 23.92 4.90
N THR A 5 37.62 23.63 4.98
CA THR A 5 36.87 23.57 6.26
C THR A 5 36.39 22.19 6.67
N GLY A 6 36.63 21.14 5.88
CA GLY A 6 36.29 19.75 6.24
C GLY A 6 34.81 19.44 6.52
N THR A 7 33.91 20.39 6.31
CA THR A 7 32.48 20.22 6.61
C THR A 7 31.72 19.73 5.39
N LYS A 8 31.12 18.52 5.45
CA LYS A 8 30.21 17.96 4.43
C LYS A 8 28.89 18.72 4.44
N VAL A 9 28.73 19.67 3.51
CA VAL A 9 27.47 20.40 3.31
C VAL A 9 26.68 19.78 2.15
N SER A 10 25.36 19.58 2.31
CA SER A 10 24.52 18.99 1.26
C SER A 10 24.38 19.93 0.05
N VAL A 11 24.28 19.36 -1.15
CA VAL A 11 24.08 20.10 -2.41
C VAL A 11 22.84 21.00 -2.37
N SER A 12 21.79 20.61 -1.64
CA SER A 12 20.58 21.40 -1.44
C SER A 12 20.85 22.66 -0.60
N THR A 13 21.71 22.58 0.41
CA THR A 13 22.09 23.70 1.26
C THR A 13 22.93 24.72 0.47
N VAL A 14 23.87 24.23 -0.34
CA VAL A 14 24.69 25.07 -1.22
C VAL A 14 23.81 25.78 -2.25
N LYS A 15 22.88 25.07 -2.91
CA LYS A 15 21.91 25.68 -3.83
C LYS A 15 21.08 26.77 -3.15
N ARG A 16 20.60 26.55 -1.93
CA ARG A 16 19.79 27.52 -1.18
C ARG A 16 20.55 28.79 -0.88
N VAL A 17 21.81 28.69 -0.49
CA VAL A 17 22.69 29.83 -0.22
C VAL A 17 22.95 30.62 -1.51
N LEU A 18 23.28 29.92 -2.61
CA LEU A 18 23.53 30.56 -3.91
C LEU A 18 22.29 31.29 -4.47
N TYR A 19 21.08 30.73 -4.28
CA TYR A 19 19.85 31.41 -4.67
C TYR A 19 19.56 32.66 -3.83
N ARG A 20 19.90 32.68 -2.53
CA ARG A 20 19.80 33.88 -1.67
C ARG A 20 20.69 35.01 -2.15
N HIS A 21 21.82 34.71 -2.80
CA HIS A 21 22.72 35.70 -3.39
C HIS A 21 22.45 35.96 -4.88
N ASN A 22 21.26 35.62 -5.38
CA ASN A 22 20.82 35.86 -6.76
C ASN A 22 21.70 35.16 -7.84
N LEU A 23 22.40 34.07 -7.47
CA LEU A 23 23.21 33.25 -8.37
C LEU A 23 22.39 32.07 -8.88
N LYS A 24 22.23 31.94 -10.20
CA LYS A 24 21.53 30.82 -10.86
C LYS A 24 22.48 30.00 -11.73
N GLY A 25 22.47 28.67 -11.56
CA GLY A 25 23.19 27.75 -12.43
C GLY A 25 22.52 27.69 -13.81
N ARG A 26 23.32 27.82 -14.86
CA ARG A 26 22.86 27.63 -16.27
C ARG A 26 23.91 26.82 -17.04
N SER A 27 23.42 26.05 -18.04
CA SER A 27 24.30 25.33 -18.95
C SER A 27 25.15 26.29 -19.81
N VAL A 28 26.40 25.92 -20.07
CA VAL A 28 27.30 26.69 -20.92
C VAL A 28 26.78 26.68 -22.35
N ARG A 29 26.54 27.86 -22.95
CA ARG A 29 26.16 27.99 -24.34
C ARG A 29 27.34 27.65 -25.23
N LYS A 30 27.18 26.72 -26.18
CA LYS A 30 28.18 26.43 -27.21
C LYS A 30 28.17 27.58 -28.25
N MET A 31 29.35 28.10 -28.57
CA MET A 31 29.55 28.99 -29.74
C MET A 31 30.40 28.28 -30.78
N PRO A 32 30.10 28.40 -32.06
CA PRO A 32 30.85 27.78 -33.13
C PRO A 32 31.99 28.71 -33.59
N LEU A 33 33.20 28.25 -33.66
CA LEU A 33 34.34 28.61 -34.48
C LEU A 33 35.70 28.36 -33.76
N LEU A 34 36.52 27.48 -34.34
CA LEU A 34 37.73 27.00 -33.70
C LEU A 34 38.92 26.84 -34.63
N GLN A 35 40.14 27.22 -34.13
CA GLN A 35 41.42 26.97 -34.82
C GLN A 35 41.99 25.56 -34.55
N ASN A 36 42.93 25.10 -35.43
CA ASN A 36 43.44 23.71 -35.45
C ASN A 36 43.99 23.15 -34.09
N HIS A 37 44.71 23.94 -33.31
CA HIS A 37 45.19 23.49 -32.01
C HIS A 37 44.08 23.41 -30.97
N HIS A 38 43.05 24.24 -31.06
CA HIS A 38 41.86 24.16 -30.21
C HIS A 38 40.98 23.01 -30.61
N LYS A 39 41.00 22.57 -31.84
CA LYS A 39 40.34 21.39 -32.36
C LYS A 39 40.91 20.13 -31.67
N ASN A 40 42.24 20.02 -31.65
CA ASN A 40 42.92 18.89 -31.01
C ASN A 40 42.76 18.90 -29.48
N ALA A 41 42.75 20.07 -28.87
CA ALA A 41 42.52 20.21 -27.43
C ALA A 41 41.06 19.84 -27.07
N ARG A 42 40.07 20.19 -27.89
CA ARG A 42 38.65 19.80 -27.65
C ARG A 42 38.38 18.35 -28.07
N LEU A 43 39.05 17.83 -29.08
CA LEU A 43 38.99 16.41 -29.40
C LEU A 43 39.58 15.57 -28.25
N ARG A 44 40.75 15.95 -27.72
CA ARG A 44 41.35 15.32 -26.52
C ARG A 44 40.48 15.49 -25.30
N PHE A 45 39.81 16.63 -25.16
CA PHE A 45 38.86 16.86 -24.06
C PHE A 45 37.59 16.03 -24.26
N ALA A 46 37.07 15.93 -25.44
CA ALA A 46 35.92 15.08 -25.75
C ALA A 46 36.23 13.59 -25.57
N THR A 47 37.42 13.14 -26.10
CA THR A 47 37.87 11.75 -25.95
C THR A 47 38.19 11.39 -24.48
N ALA A 48 38.75 12.31 -23.70
CA ALA A 48 39.05 12.08 -22.28
C ALA A 48 37.79 12.11 -21.37
N HIS A 49 36.62 12.52 -21.91
CA HIS A 49 35.37 12.66 -21.14
C HIS A 49 34.22 11.82 -21.69
N VAL A 50 34.48 10.94 -22.67
CA VAL A 50 33.52 9.98 -23.20
C VAL A 50 33.19 8.88 -22.19
N ASP A 51 34.11 8.59 -21.26
CA ASP A 51 33.96 7.52 -20.29
C ASP A 51 33.58 7.98 -18.86
N LYS A 52 33.22 9.26 -18.69
CA LYS A 52 32.76 9.74 -17.38
C LYS A 52 31.34 10.27 -17.49
N ASP A 53 30.48 9.67 -16.66
CA ASP A 53 29.10 10.08 -16.42
C ASP A 53 28.89 11.59 -16.50
N SER A 54 27.82 11.92 -17.24
CA SER A 54 27.32 13.23 -17.59
C SER A 54 27.36 14.28 -16.49
N ASP A 55 28.51 14.89 -16.24
CA ASP A 55 28.57 16.15 -15.51
C ASP A 55 28.47 17.32 -16.49
N ILE A 56 27.23 17.76 -16.71
CA ILE A 56 26.99 19.08 -17.30
C ILE A 56 27.58 20.09 -16.34
N ARG A 57 28.75 20.66 -16.67
CA ARG A 57 29.38 21.66 -15.81
C ARG A 57 28.56 22.95 -15.89
N TYR A 58 27.89 23.26 -14.78
CA TYR A 58 27.19 24.52 -14.59
C TYR A 58 28.17 25.57 -14.05
N VAL A 59 28.16 26.76 -14.68
CA VAL A 59 28.87 27.93 -14.17
C VAL A 59 27.87 28.84 -13.47
N TRP A 60 28.07 29.09 -12.19
CA TRP A 60 27.23 30.01 -11.42
C TRP A 60 27.57 31.47 -11.74
N ARG A 61 26.57 32.25 -12.21
CA ARG A 61 26.78 33.66 -12.61
C ARG A 61 25.57 34.51 -12.22
N LYS A 62 25.79 35.83 -12.03
CA LYS A 62 24.74 36.80 -11.81
C LYS A 62 23.92 37.04 -13.09
N LYS A 63 22.68 37.46 -12.93
CA LYS A 63 21.84 37.87 -14.06
C LYS A 63 22.53 39.02 -14.78
N TRP A 64 22.60 38.99 -16.12
CA TRP A 64 23.27 39.96 -17.01
C TRP A 64 24.82 39.90 -17.09
N GLU A 65 25.49 38.97 -16.45
CA GLU A 65 26.95 38.79 -16.56
C GLU A 65 27.37 37.68 -17.53
N ALA A 66 26.52 37.33 -18.50
CA ALA A 66 26.75 36.21 -19.42
C ALA A 66 27.98 36.42 -20.30
N CYS A 67 28.26 37.64 -20.69
CA CYS A 67 29.34 38.01 -21.63
C CYS A 67 30.60 38.59 -20.98
N LYS A 68 30.71 38.58 -19.63
CA LYS A 68 31.97 39.02 -18.98
C LYS A 68 33.09 38.01 -19.21
N PRO A 69 34.34 38.47 -19.45
CA PRO A 69 35.51 37.61 -19.75
C PRO A 69 35.71 36.47 -18.77
N LYS A 70 35.43 36.68 -17.48
CA LYS A 70 35.56 35.64 -16.43
C LYS A 70 34.53 34.51 -16.53
N ASN A 71 33.44 34.73 -17.28
CA ASN A 71 32.35 33.76 -17.46
C ASN A 71 32.35 33.18 -18.88
N ILE A 72 33.33 33.51 -19.72
CA ILE A 72 33.42 33.04 -21.12
C ILE A 72 34.77 32.30 -21.19
N ILE A 73 34.78 31.15 -21.88
CA ILE A 73 36.03 30.44 -22.21
C ILE A 73 36.70 31.28 -23.32
N PRO A 74 37.99 31.70 -23.11
CA PRO A 74 38.66 32.56 -24.08
C PRO A 74 38.64 31.98 -25.48
N ILE A 75 38.24 32.80 -26.47
CA ILE A 75 38.32 32.47 -27.87
C ILE A 75 39.61 33.11 -28.39
N VAL A 76 40.54 32.31 -28.86
CA VAL A 76 41.74 32.81 -29.52
C VAL A 76 41.42 33.12 -30.96
N LYS A 77 41.56 34.38 -31.33
CA LYS A 77 41.53 34.85 -32.71
C LYS A 77 42.87 34.58 -33.37
N HIS A 78 42.96 33.55 -34.20
CA HIS A 78 43.89 33.55 -35.37
C HIS A 78 43.51 32.47 -36.35
N GLY A 79 43.45 32.90 -37.60
CA GLY A 79 43.59 32.24 -38.88
C GLY A 79 43.00 30.85 -39.10
N GLY A 80 41.92 30.77 -39.67
CA GLY A 80 41.54 29.97 -40.74
C GLY A 80 40.96 28.63 -40.58
N GLY A 81 40.27 27.97 -40.95
CA GLY A 81 39.74 26.68 -41.29
C GLY A 81 38.53 26.26 -40.44
N SER A 82 37.36 26.14 -41.05
CA SER A 82 36.20 25.45 -40.42
C SER A 82 36.38 23.94 -40.52
N ILE A 83 36.10 23.20 -39.44
CA ILE A 83 35.84 21.76 -39.55
C ILE A 83 34.33 21.59 -39.49
N MET A 84 33.78 20.90 -40.45
CA MET A 84 32.45 20.41 -40.45
C MET A 84 32.44 19.10 -39.67
N LEU A 85 31.72 19.07 -38.54
CA LEU A 85 31.51 17.87 -37.73
C LEU A 85 30.02 17.52 -37.79
N TRP A 86 29.75 16.35 -38.28
CA TRP A 86 28.42 15.78 -38.24
C TRP A 86 28.33 14.93 -36.97
N GLY A 87 27.29 15.12 -36.16
CA GLY A 87 27.09 14.34 -34.98
C GLY A 87 25.61 14.18 -34.65
N CYS A 88 25.25 12.98 -34.30
CA CYS A 88 23.90 12.65 -33.81
C CYS A 88 23.86 12.77 -32.28
N PHE A 89 22.89 13.51 -31.78
CA PHE A 89 22.69 13.68 -30.34
C PHE A 89 21.33 13.11 -29.96
N ALA A 90 21.32 12.08 -29.13
CA ALA A 90 20.11 11.61 -28.45
C ALA A 90 20.05 12.18 -27.03
N ALA A 91 18.84 12.29 -26.49
CA ALA A 91 18.63 12.78 -25.14
C ALA A 91 19.36 11.87 -24.13
N GLY A 92 20.51 12.35 -23.61
CA GLY A 92 21.30 11.66 -22.60
C GLY A 92 22.65 11.13 -23.03
N ARG A 93 22.97 11.02 -24.35
CA ARG A 93 24.29 10.59 -24.83
C ARG A 93 24.68 11.28 -26.15
N THR A 94 25.98 11.56 -26.29
CA THR A 94 26.55 12.00 -27.57
C THR A 94 26.88 10.76 -28.40
N GLY A 95 26.28 10.63 -29.57
CA GLY A 95 26.71 9.67 -30.57
C GLY A 95 28.07 10.04 -31.21
N ALA A 96 28.61 9.18 -32.06
CA ALA A 96 29.88 9.38 -32.70
C ALA A 96 29.95 10.72 -33.46
N LEU A 97 31.02 11.49 -33.26
CA LEU A 97 31.30 12.73 -33.96
C LEU A 97 32.19 12.42 -35.17
N HIS A 98 31.68 12.63 -36.38
CA HIS A 98 32.44 12.45 -37.60
C HIS A 98 33.04 13.78 -38.09
N LYS A 99 34.32 13.77 -38.39
CA LYS A 99 35.04 14.88 -38.98
C LYS A 99 34.91 14.75 -40.52
N ILE A 100 34.37 15.76 -41.15
CA ILE A 100 34.31 15.84 -42.57
C ILE A 100 35.49 16.66 -43.08
N ASP A 101 36.42 16.02 -43.79
CA ASP A 101 37.54 16.71 -44.43
C ASP A 101 37.15 17.17 -45.83
N GLY A 102 37.01 18.48 -45.96
CA GLY A 102 36.59 19.11 -47.21
C GLY A 102 35.08 19.35 -47.32
N ILE A 103 34.59 19.65 -48.48
CA ILE A 103 33.15 19.75 -48.82
C ILE A 103 32.63 18.33 -49.02
N MET A 104 31.56 17.95 -48.32
CA MET A 104 30.91 16.65 -48.53
C MET A 104 30.39 16.61 -49.95
N ARG A 105 31.08 15.86 -50.84
CA ARG A 105 30.61 15.63 -52.22
C ARG A 105 29.53 14.54 -52.19
N ILE A 106 28.58 14.72 -53.09
CA ILE A 106 27.40 13.84 -53.25
C ILE A 106 27.79 12.40 -53.55
N GLU A 107 28.86 12.18 -54.31
CA GLU A 107 29.34 10.84 -54.63
C GLU A 107 29.70 10.01 -53.40
N ASN A 108 30.28 10.64 -52.38
CA ASN A 108 30.62 10.02 -51.08
C ASN A 108 29.37 9.76 -50.23
N TYR A 109 28.28 10.46 -50.52
CA TYR A 109 26.99 10.28 -49.86
C TYR A 109 26.14 9.21 -50.60
N VAL A 110 26.23 9.12 -51.90
CA VAL A 110 25.48 8.18 -52.75
C VAL A 110 25.99 6.75 -52.62
N ASP A 111 27.32 6.52 -52.49
CA ASP A 111 27.84 5.15 -52.29
C ASP A 111 27.48 4.58 -50.91
N MET A 112 27.27 5.41 -49.90
CA MET A 112 26.65 5.00 -48.65
C MET A 112 25.16 4.64 -48.82
N MET A 113 24.54 4.91 -49.96
CA MET A 113 23.09 4.96 -50.15
C MET A 113 22.48 3.81 -50.96
N LYS A 114 23.30 2.89 -51.53
CA LYS A 114 22.80 1.82 -52.41
C LYS A 114 22.36 0.56 -51.69
N GLN A 115 21.23 0.63 -50.99
CA GLN A 115 20.48 -0.57 -50.58
C GLN A 115 18.99 -0.41 -50.89
N HIS A 116 18.63 -0.67 -52.16
CA HIS A 116 17.22 -0.78 -52.56
C HIS A 116 16.77 -2.22 -52.45
N LEU A 117 15.72 -2.47 -51.69
CA LEU A 117 15.22 -3.82 -51.52
C LEU A 117 14.24 -4.25 -52.59
N LYS A 118 13.34 -3.39 -53.04
CA LYS A 118 12.43 -3.60 -54.19
C LYS A 118 11.65 -2.33 -54.51
N THR A 119 11.50 -2.02 -55.82
CA THR A 119 10.65 -0.94 -56.27
C THR A 119 9.66 -1.45 -57.30
N SER A 120 8.50 -0.83 -57.39
CA SER A 120 7.50 -1.00 -58.42
C SER A 120 6.91 0.36 -58.75
N ASP A 121 6.86 0.70 -59.99
CA ASP A 121 6.27 1.94 -60.50
C ASP A 121 4.74 1.85 -60.43
N GLY A 122 4.09 3.00 -60.29
CA GLY A 122 2.64 3.16 -60.27
C GLY A 122 2.24 4.63 -60.35
N ASP A 123 0.97 4.90 -60.56
CA ASP A 123 0.43 6.27 -60.61
C ASP A 123 0.68 7.01 -59.29
N PHE A 124 0.61 6.27 -58.14
CA PHE A 124 0.94 6.77 -56.80
C PHE A 124 1.88 5.78 -56.12
N VAL A 125 2.95 6.28 -55.50
CA VAL A 125 3.97 5.45 -54.85
C VAL A 125 3.87 5.54 -53.34
N ILE A 126 3.91 4.38 -52.68
CA ILE A 126 3.91 4.24 -51.21
C ILE A 126 5.31 3.79 -50.78
N GLY A 127 5.90 4.50 -49.81
CA GLY A 127 7.14 4.07 -49.14
C GLY A 127 6.88 2.98 -48.12
N GLY A 128 7.71 1.93 -48.09
CA GLY A 128 7.72 0.90 -47.07
C GLY A 128 9.04 0.92 -46.31
N VAL A 129 9.00 0.98 -44.98
CA VAL A 129 10.19 0.97 -44.12
C VAL A 129 10.06 -0.10 -43.08
N PHE A 130 10.95 -1.10 -43.08
CA PHE A 130 10.91 -2.26 -42.22
C PHE A 130 12.30 -2.52 -41.62
N SER A 131 12.36 -3.13 -40.45
CA SER A 131 13.61 -3.48 -39.77
C SER A 131 14.03 -4.93 -40.09
N ILE A 132 14.28 -5.21 -41.38
CA ILE A 132 14.53 -6.58 -41.89
C ILE A 132 15.80 -7.17 -41.28
N HIS A 133 16.80 -6.32 -41.05
CA HIS A 133 18.00 -6.68 -40.28
C HIS A 133 17.99 -5.98 -38.93
N TYR A 134 18.59 -6.61 -37.93
CA TYR A 134 18.57 -6.07 -36.57
C TYR A 134 19.94 -5.69 -36.00
N PHE A 135 21.04 -5.93 -36.71
CA PHE A 135 22.36 -5.45 -36.39
C PHE A 135 22.92 -4.54 -37.46
N VAL A 136 23.53 -3.43 -37.04
CA VAL A 136 24.37 -2.59 -37.87
C VAL A 136 25.80 -2.75 -37.39
N HIS A 137 26.70 -3.17 -38.27
CA HIS A 137 28.12 -3.21 -37.96
C HIS A 137 28.64 -1.79 -37.78
N THR A 138 29.02 -1.47 -36.54
CA THR A 138 29.77 -0.25 -36.22
C THR A 138 31.26 -0.59 -36.20
N VAL A 139 31.98 -0.19 -37.24
CA VAL A 139 33.44 -0.30 -37.25
C VAL A 139 34.02 0.84 -36.44
N ASP A 140 34.97 0.55 -35.56
CA ASP A 140 35.73 1.59 -34.85
C ASP A 140 36.55 2.38 -35.86
N HIS A 141 36.12 3.60 -36.17
CA HIS A 141 36.74 4.44 -37.18
C HIS A 141 37.99 5.12 -36.66
N SER A 142 39.10 4.93 -37.32
CA SER A 142 40.36 5.62 -37.04
C SER A 142 40.35 7.13 -37.30
N TYR A 143 39.27 7.63 -37.91
CA TYR A 143 39.10 9.03 -38.39
C TYR A 143 40.19 9.50 -39.39
N THR A 144 40.96 8.57 -39.90
CA THR A 144 42.03 8.83 -40.88
C THR A 144 41.63 8.41 -42.28
N SER A 145 40.59 7.61 -42.40
CA SER A 145 40.01 7.14 -43.68
C SER A 145 38.50 7.39 -43.72
N MET A 146 37.95 7.36 -44.92
CA MET A 146 36.50 7.43 -45.14
C MET A 146 35.85 6.19 -44.46
N PRO A 147 34.75 6.37 -43.70
CA PRO A 147 34.06 5.22 -43.11
C PRO A 147 33.47 4.34 -44.21
N GLU A 148 33.55 3.04 -44.00
CA GLU A 148 32.86 2.07 -44.84
C GLU A 148 31.33 2.25 -44.73
N PRO A 149 30.57 1.88 -45.81
CA PRO A 149 29.10 1.88 -45.75
C PRO A 149 28.59 1.03 -44.58
N LEU A 150 27.54 1.51 -43.89
CA LEU A 150 26.92 0.75 -42.83
C LEU A 150 26.40 -0.58 -43.38
N GLN A 151 26.90 -1.69 -42.83
CA GLN A 151 26.45 -3.03 -43.20
C GLN A 151 25.43 -3.51 -42.15
N CYS A 152 24.30 -3.98 -42.65
CA CYS A 152 23.26 -4.58 -41.85
C CYS A 152 23.38 -6.10 -41.82
N THR A 153 23.24 -6.71 -40.66
CA THR A 153 23.34 -8.16 -40.50
C THR A 153 22.31 -8.69 -39.53
N GLY A 154 22.09 -10.00 -39.51
CA GLY A 154 21.10 -10.62 -38.64
C GLY A 154 19.67 -10.39 -39.15
N ARG A 155 19.08 -11.42 -39.75
CA ARG A 155 17.75 -11.33 -40.39
C ARG A 155 16.62 -11.57 -39.40
N ASP A 156 15.55 -10.80 -39.54
CA ASP A 156 14.27 -11.04 -38.86
C ASP A 156 13.24 -11.54 -39.88
N SER A 157 12.92 -12.81 -39.82
CA SER A 157 11.95 -13.46 -40.74
C SER A 157 10.54 -12.87 -40.60
N ARG A 158 10.20 -12.31 -39.44
CA ARG A 158 8.92 -11.64 -39.19
C ARG A 158 8.85 -10.31 -39.95
N GLU A 159 9.91 -9.50 -39.90
CA GLU A 159 9.99 -8.22 -40.56
C GLU A 159 10.02 -8.41 -42.11
N LEU A 160 10.70 -9.44 -42.60
CA LEU A 160 10.64 -9.81 -44.01
C LEU A 160 9.19 -10.15 -44.42
N ARG A 161 8.45 -10.88 -43.61
CA ARG A 161 7.03 -11.18 -43.86
C ARG A 161 6.18 -9.92 -43.86
N PHE A 162 6.50 -8.92 -43.03
CA PHE A 162 5.81 -7.62 -43.03
C PHE A 162 5.98 -6.89 -44.35
N SER A 163 7.21 -6.83 -44.92
CA SER A 163 7.44 -6.22 -46.21
C SER A 163 6.68 -6.97 -47.33
N ARG A 164 6.60 -8.29 -47.25
CA ARG A 164 5.83 -9.10 -48.22
C ARG A 164 4.32 -8.85 -48.09
N ALA A 165 3.80 -8.60 -46.90
CA ALA A 165 2.39 -8.27 -46.67
C ALA A 165 2.02 -6.91 -47.27
N MET A 166 2.92 -5.93 -47.25
CA MET A 166 2.74 -4.66 -47.95
C MET A 166 2.63 -4.88 -49.44
N ILE A 167 3.54 -5.66 -50.02
CA ILE A 167 3.54 -5.95 -51.46
C ILE A 167 2.26 -6.69 -51.85
N PHE A 168 1.87 -7.71 -51.11
CA PHE A 168 0.62 -8.45 -51.33
C PHE A 168 -0.61 -7.54 -51.31
N ALA A 169 -0.69 -6.64 -50.33
CA ALA A 169 -1.82 -5.69 -50.23
C ALA A 169 -1.88 -4.74 -51.40
N VAL A 170 -0.72 -4.23 -51.91
CA VAL A 170 -0.66 -3.38 -53.08
C VAL A 170 -1.10 -4.14 -54.35
N GLU A 171 -0.61 -5.38 -54.55
CA GLU A 171 -1.00 -6.22 -55.65
C GLU A 171 -2.51 -6.55 -55.64
N GLU A 172 -3.08 -6.83 -54.48
CA GLU A 172 -4.52 -7.08 -54.33
C GLU A 172 -5.35 -5.83 -54.62
N ILE A 173 -4.91 -4.64 -54.18
CA ILE A 173 -5.59 -3.38 -54.48
C ILE A 173 -5.54 -3.07 -55.97
N ASN A 174 -4.39 -3.25 -56.62
CA ASN A 174 -4.23 -3.01 -58.07
C ASN A 174 -5.12 -3.95 -58.92
N ASN A 175 -5.48 -5.11 -58.39
CA ASN A 175 -6.42 -6.03 -59.02
C ASN A 175 -7.89 -5.80 -58.60
N SER A 176 -8.17 -4.81 -57.77
CA SER A 176 -9.52 -4.52 -57.25
C SER A 176 -10.34 -3.73 -58.27
N SER A 177 -11.59 -4.13 -58.46
CA SER A 177 -12.56 -3.40 -59.30
C SER A 177 -13.33 -2.30 -58.53
N TYR A 178 -13.19 -2.22 -57.22
CA TYR A 178 -13.93 -1.28 -56.38
C TYR A 178 -13.05 -0.26 -55.65
N LEU A 179 -11.82 -0.59 -55.34
CA LEU A 179 -10.86 0.30 -54.70
C LEU A 179 -9.79 0.72 -55.72
N LEU A 180 -9.73 2.01 -56.04
CA LEU A 180 -8.82 2.58 -57.03
C LEU A 180 -8.93 1.93 -58.44
N PRO A 181 -10.16 1.73 -59.01
CA PRO A 181 -10.28 1.11 -60.31
C PRO A 181 -9.54 1.92 -61.40
N GLY A 182 -8.64 1.23 -62.13
CA GLY A 182 -7.83 1.84 -63.21
C GLY A 182 -6.68 2.73 -62.73
N VAL A 183 -6.42 2.83 -61.42
CA VAL A 183 -5.31 3.54 -60.82
C VAL A 183 -4.38 2.53 -60.17
N THR A 184 -3.08 2.64 -60.44
CA THR A 184 -2.05 1.72 -59.94
C THR A 184 -1.27 2.30 -58.76
N LEU A 185 -1.09 1.51 -57.71
CA LEU A 185 -0.18 1.81 -56.61
C LEU A 185 1.19 1.19 -56.87
N GLY A 186 2.23 2.02 -56.85
CA GLY A 186 3.61 1.57 -56.78
C GLY A 186 4.13 1.54 -55.33
N TYR A 187 5.31 0.94 -55.14
CA TYR A 187 5.93 0.87 -53.81
C TYR A 187 7.46 0.95 -53.88
N GLN A 188 8.05 1.49 -52.80
CA GLN A 188 9.48 1.49 -52.55
C GLN A 188 9.72 0.92 -51.16
N VAL A 189 10.37 -0.25 -51.05
CA VAL A 189 10.65 -0.93 -49.77
C VAL A 189 12.12 -0.74 -49.41
N HIS A 190 12.35 -0.30 -48.18
CA HIS A 190 13.66 -0.02 -47.60
C HIS A 190 13.83 -0.73 -46.26
N ASP A 191 15.11 -1.07 -45.93
CA ASP A 191 15.49 -1.60 -44.64
C ASP A 191 16.07 -0.50 -43.74
N SER A 192 15.51 -0.35 -42.54
CA SER A 192 16.01 0.57 -41.51
C SER A 192 17.08 -0.04 -40.63
N CYS A 193 17.26 -1.37 -40.70
CA CYS A 193 18.15 -2.16 -39.82
C CYS A 193 17.93 -1.88 -38.33
N SER A 194 16.74 -1.54 -37.92
CA SER A 194 16.40 -1.04 -36.58
C SER A 194 17.33 0.08 -36.07
N SER A 195 17.87 0.86 -36.96
CA SER A 195 18.93 1.85 -36.68
C SER A 195 18.50 3.26 -37.05
N VAL A 196 18.72 4.21 -36.11
CA VAL A 196 18.41 5.63 -36.37
C VAL A 196 19.15 6.20 -37.60
N PRO A 197 20.46 5.99 -37.78
CA PRO A 197 21.16 6.48 -38.94
C PRO A 197 20.57 5.98 -40.27
N MET A 198 20.19 4.69 -40.32
CA MET A 198 19.60 4.10 -41.53
C MET A 198 18.17 4.61 -41.76
N ALA A 199 17.36 4.72 -40.72
CA ALA A 199 16.01 5.28 -40.83
C ALA A 199 16.01 6.74 -41.29
N VAL A 200 16.95 7.55 -40.81
CA VAL A 200 17.16 8.93 -41.27
C VAL A 200 17.55 8.96 -42.77
N LYS A 201 18.46 8.08 -43.18
CA LYS A 201 18.86 7.90 -44.57
C LYS A 201 17.64 7.59 -45.45
N VAL A 202 16.87 6.58 -45.06
CA VAL A 202 15.66 6.16 -45.79
C VAL A 202 14.62 7.29 -45.86
N ALA A 203 14.46 8.06 -44.80
CA ALA A 203 13.54 9.20 -44.77
C ALA A 203 13.91 10.25 -45.83
N PHE A 204 15.21 10.56 -46.00
CA PHE A 204 15.67 11.46 -47.05
C PHE A 204 15.47 10.86 -48.43
N GLN A 205 15.71 9.57 -48.63
CA GLN A 205 15.50 8.90 -49.94
C GLN A 205 14.02 8.96 -50.35
N LEU A 206 13.09 8.66 -49.41
CA LEU A 206 11.65 8.69 -49.67
C LEU A 206 11.11 10.11 -49.91
N ALA A 207 11.77 11.13 -49.32
CA ALA A 207 11.37 12.53 -49.49
C ALA A 207 11.87 13.15 -50.80
N ASN A 208 13.11 12.80 -51.23
CA ASN A 208 13.80 13.51 -52.32
C ASN A 208 14.05 12.68 -53.57
N GLY A 209 13.68 11.42 -53.58
CA GLY A 209 14.00 10.47 -54.65
C GLY A 209 15.36 9.81 -54.52
N GLN A 210 15.65 8.90 -55.52
CA GLN A 210 16.83 8.03 -55.44
C GLN A 210 18.14 8.75 -55.70
N ASP A 211 18.10 9.83 -56.50
CA ASP A 211 19.24 10.66 -56.82
C ASP A 211 18.95 12.09 -56.33
N PRO A 212 19.48 12.52 -55.20
CA PRO A 212 19.49 13.93 -54.89
C PRO A 212 20.47 14.63 -55.85
N MET A 213 19.97 15.02 -57.00
CA MET A 213 20.69 15.92 -57.92
C MET A 213 20.73 17.28 -57.24
N PHE A 214 21.87 17.59 -56.61
CA PHE A 214 22.19 18.98 -56.30
C PHE A 214 22.71 19.61 -57.60
N ASP A 215 21.77 20.11 -58.34
CA ASP A 215 22.15 20.90 -59.48
C ASP A 215 22.52 22.31 -59.03
N THR A 216 23.64 22.76 -59.54
CA THR A 216 24.23 24.05 -59.24
C THR A 216 23.42 25.16 -59.89
N GLY A 217 22.27 25.52 -59.37
CA GLY A 217 21.64 26.78 -59.69
C GLY A 217 20.16 26.79 -60.02
N GLU A 218 19.44 25.68 -60.04
CA GLU A 218 17.99 25.68 -60.24
C GLU A 218 17.20 25.42 -58.97
N GLN A 219 16.01 26.03 -58.81
CA GLN A 219 15.13 25.85 -57.68
C GLN A 219 14.76 24.38 -57.53
N CYS A 220 14.89 23.83 -56.32
CA CYS A 220 14.36 22.51 -55.96
C CYS A 220 12.84 22.47 -56.21
N SER A 221 12.44 21.98 -57.39
CA SER A 221 11.04 21.80 -57.77
C SER A 221 10.54 20.36 -57.62
N GLY A 222 11.30 19.49 -56.94
CA GLY A 222 10.93 18.11 -56.74
C GLY A 222 9.77 17.96 -55.79
N SER A 223 8.64 17.44 -56.24
CA SER A 223 7.60 16.87 -55.37
C SER A 223 8.14 15.63 -54.65
N ALA A 224 7.67 15.37 -53.44
CA ALA A 224 7.99 14.13 -52.73
C ALA A 224 7.77 12.91 -53.61
N THR A 225 8.69 11.94 -53.61
CA THR A 225 8.60 10.74 -54.45
C THR A 225 7.53 9.77 -53.95
N VAL A 226 7.14 9.86 -52.69
CA VAL A 226 6.08 9.02 -52.10
C VAL A 226 4.94 9.84 -51.56
N THR A 227 3.71 9.32 -51.71
CA THR A 227 2.48 9.94 -51.20
C THR A 227 2.25 9.68 -49.73
N ALA A 228 2.71 8.53 -49.21
CA ALA A 228 2.63 8.13 -47.84
C ALA A 228 3.68 7.05 -47.53
N ILE A 229 3.93 6.81 -46.24
CA ILE A 229 4.89 5.81 -45.78
C ILE A 229 4.20 4.80 -44.85
N VAL A 230 4.43 3.49 -45.11
CA VAL A 230 4.08 2.38 -44.21
C VAL A 230 5.33 1.96 -43.42
N GLY A 231 5.25 1.95 -42.11
CA GLY A 231 6.41 1.65 -41.29
C GLY A 231 6.72 2.82 -40.36
N GLU A 232 7.73 2.85 -39.61
CA GLU A 232 8.75 1.90 -39.28
C GLU A 232 8.28 1.04 -38.08
N SER A 233 8.89 -0.12 -37.81
CA SER A 233 8.51 -1.03 -36.73
C SER A 233 8.92 -0.53 -35.38
N ALA A 234 10.10 0.07 -35.21
CA ALA A 234 10.63 0.52 -33.93
C ALA A 234 10.38 2.01 -33.67
N SER A 235 9.98 2.35 -32.43
CA SER A 235 9.57 3.72 -32.10
C SER A 235 10.69 4.75 -32.22
N THR A 236 11.92 4.44 -31.79
CA THR A 236 13.05 5.39 -31.87
C THR A 236 13.43 5.79 -33.30
N PRO A 237 13.59 4.86 -34.27
CA PRO A 237 13.75 5.18 -35.67
C PRO A 237 12.56 5.95 -36.27
N THR A 238 11.33 5.55 -35.93
CA THR A 238 10.10 6.27 -36.34
C THR A 238 10.12 7.73 -35.91
N ILE A 239 10.46 8.03 -34.65
CA ILE A 239 10.59 9.40 -34.16
C ILE A 239 11.61 10.18 -34.97
N SER A 240 12.72 9.55 -35.30
CA SER A 240 13.79 10.18 -36.10
C SER A 240 13.36 10.48 -37.50
N MET A 241 12.64 9.57 -38.15
CA MET A 241 12.05 9.77 -39.48
C MET A 241 11.03 10.92 -39.48
N LEU A 242 10.10 10.92 -38.53
CA LEU A 242 9.04 11.93 -38.39
C LEU A 242 9.57 13.36 -38.22
N ARG A 243 10.75 13.53 -37.66
CA ARG A 243 11.43 14.84 -37.58
C ARG A 243 11.88 15.36 -38.95
N ILE A 244 12.05 14.49 -39.93
CA ILE A 244 12.44 14.81 -41.29
C ILE A 244 11.20 14.96 -42.18
N ILE A 245 10.35 13.93 -42.23
CA ILE A 245 9.20 13.87 -43.12
C ILE A 245 7.99 14.67 -42.64
N GLY A 246 7.87 14.87 -41.30
CA GLY A 246 6.77 15.62 -40.70
C GLY A 246 6.64 17.06 -41.23
N PRO A 247 7.71 17.85 -41.23
CA PRO A 247 7.69 19.21 -41.82
C PRO A 247 7.33 19.23 -43.32
N LEU A 248 7.56 18.14 -44.04
CA LEU A 248 7.19 17.98 -45.42
C LEU A 248 5.73 17.57 -45.64
N GLY A 249 5.01 17.30 -44.53
CA GLY A 249 3.61 16.88 -44.57
C GLY A 249 3.37 15.47 -45.10
N ILE A 250 4.40 14.61 -45.14
CA ILE A 250 4.29 13.21 -45.60
C ILE A 250 3.70 12.37 -44.46
N PRO A 251 2.52 11.74 -44.63
CA PRO A 251 1.93 10.90 -43.61
C PRO A 251 2.68 9.57 -43.48
N GLN A 252 2.88 9.15 -42.24
CA GLN A 252 3.47 7.87 -41.88
C GLN A 252 2.46 7.03 -41.08
N VAL A 253 2.14 5.83 -41.59
CA VAL A 253 1.27 4.86 -40.91
C VAL A 253 2.10 3.69 -40.41
N SER A 254 2.41 3.68 -39.13
CA SER A 254 3.19 2.60 -38.53
C SER A 254 2.32 1.40 -38.15
N HIS A 255 2.88 0.23 -38.37
CA HIS A 255 2.25 -1.05 -38.01
C HIS A 255 2.71 -1.58 -36.67
N PHE A 256 3.83 -1.06 -36.10
CA PHE A 256 4.40 -1.65 -34.87
C PHE A 256 5.04 -0.63 -33.90
N SER A 257 5.11 0.66 -34.21
CA SER A 257 5.63 1.70 -33.33
C SER A 257 4.58 2.09 -32.27
N THR A 258 4.70 1.54 -31.08
CA THR A 258 3.68 1.61 -30.04
C THR A 258 3.93 2.70 -28.99
N CYS A 259 5.11 3.37 -28.96
CA CYS A 259 5.40 4.43 -27.99
C CYS A 259 4.23 5.41 -27.82
N ALA A 260 3.77 5.62 -26.59
CA ALA A 260 2.71 6.57 -26.29
C ALA A 260 3.11 8.02 -26.66
N CYS A 261 4.40 8.31 -26.71
CA CYS A 261 4.96 9.59 -27.11
C CYS A 261 4.55 10.02 -28.53
N LEU A 262 4.31 9.06 -29.43
CA LEU A 262 3.91 9.31 -30.82
C LEU A 262 2.46 9.78 -30.98
N SER A 263 1.63 9.64 -29.95
CA SER A 263 0.26 10.17 -29.94
C SER A 263 0.19 11.70 -29.78
N ASP A 264 1.31 12.37 -29.48
CA ASP A 264 1.37 13.83 -29.40
C ASP A 264 1.34 14.48 -30.77
N LYS A 265 0.18 14.92 -31.23
CA LYS A 265 -0.01 15.58 -32.52
C LYS A 265 0.64 16.96 -32.66
N LYS A 266 1.05 17.58 -31.54
CA LYS A 266 1.84 18.83 -31.60
C LYS A 266 3.27 18.56 -32.08
N GLN A 267 3.82 17.41 -31.70
CA GLN A 267 5.16 16.98 -32.08
C GLN A 267 5.16 16.15 -33.37
N TYR A 268 4.15 15.29 -33.55
CA TYR A 268 4.08 14.34 -34.67
C TYR A 268 2.74 14.44 -35.42
N PRO A 269 2.46 15.55 -36.10
CA PRO A 269 1.16 15.80 -36.73
C PRO A 269 0.84 14.87 -37.91
N THR A 270 1.84 14.22 -38.51
CA THR A 270 1.72 13.35 -39.69
C THR A 270 1.73 11.86 -39.37
N PHE A 271 1.83 11.50 -38.08
CA PHE A 271 1.92 10.11 -37.61
C PHE A 271 0.54 9.48 -37.42
N PHE A 272 0.39 8.26 -37.92
CA PHE A 272 -0.74 7.35 -37.65
C PHE A 272 -0.21 5.96 -37.32
N ARG A 273 -1.02 5.13 -36.70
CA ARG A 273 -0.69 3.73 -36.44
C ARG A 273 -1.89 2.83 -36.52
N THR A 274 -1.69 1.59 -36.95
CA THR A 274 -2.72 0.55 -36.93
C THR A 274 -2.66 -0.34 -35.71
N ILE A 275 -1.62 -0.20 -34.90
CA ILE A 275 -1.43 -0.88 -33.59
C ILE A 275 -1.75 0.07 -32.45
N PRO A 276 -2.36 -0.39 -31.34
CA PRO A 276 -2.67 0.47 -30.20
C PRO A 276 -1.43 1.05 -29.50
N SER A 277 -1.62 2.16 -28.80
CA SER A 277 -0.60 2.81 -27.98
C SER A 277 -0.21 1.98 -26.75
N ASP A 278 1.08 2.00 -26.38
CA ASP A 278 1.61 1.38 -25.16
C ASP A 278 0.96 1.88 -23.88
N GLN A 279 0.35 3.05 -23.87
CA GLN A 279 -0.44 3.56 -22.76
C GLN A 279 -1.51 2.56 -22.33
N PHE A 280 -2.22 1.97 -23.31
CA PHE A 280 -3.27 0.99 -23.03
C PHE A 280 -2.69 -0.36 -22.61
N GLN A 281 -1.59 -0.79 -23.24
CA GLN A 281 -0.92 -2.04 -22.88
C GLN A 281 -0.31 -1.97 -21.48
N ALA A 282 0.30 -0.86 -21.10
CA ALA A 282 0.87 -0.62 -19.80
C ALA A 282 -0.19 -0.69 -18.68
N ALA A 283 -1.34 -0.05 -18.90
CA ALA A 283 -2.48 -0.13 -17.98
C ALA A 283 -3.02 -1.57 -17.87
N ALA A 284 -3.18 -2.26 -19.01
CA ALA A 284 -3.64 -3.65 -19.04
C ALA A 284 -2.70 -4.59 -18.26
N LEU A 285 -1.38 -4.40 -18.37
CA LEU A 285 -0.38 -5.18 -17.63
C LEU A 285 -0.47 -4.92 -16.12
N ALA A 286 -0.66 -3.68 -15.68
CA ALA A 286 -0.83 -3.35 -14.27
C ALA A 286 -2.11 -3.99 -13.70
N HIS A 287 -3.21 -3.91 -14.43
CA HIS A 287 -4.47 -4.58 -14.06
C HIS A 287 -4.31 -6.11 -13.97
N LEU A 288 -3.60 -6.73 -14.92
CA LEU A 288 -3.31 -8.17 -14.91
C LEU A 288 -2.55 -8.58 -13.65
N ILE A 289 -1.51 -7.83 -13.30
CA ILE A 289 -0.68 -8.07 -12.11
C ILE A 289 -1.52 -7.96 -10.84
N ARG A 290 -2.34 -6.93 -10.77
CA ARG A 290 -3.26 -6.72 -9.65
C ARG A 290 -4.30 -7.83 -9.54
N HIS A 291 -4.84 -8.30 -10.67
CA HIS A 291 -5.83 -9.39 -10.73
C HIS A 291 -5.31 -10.67 -10.07
N PHE A 292 -4.02 -11.01 -10.28
CA PHE A 292 -3.38 -12.19 -9.66
C PHE A 292 -2.81 -11.93 -8.26
N GLY A 293 -3.03 -10.75 -7.69
CA GLY A 293 -2.60 -10.42 -6.33
C GLY A 293 -1.09 -10.23 -6.17
N TRP A 294 -0.35 -9.98 -7.26
CA TRP A 294 1.08 -9.72 -7.20
C TRP A 294 1.33 -8.26 -6.80
N THR A 295 1.99 -8.08 -5.68
CA THR A 295 2.32 -6.74 -5.16
C THR A 295 3.80 -6.43 -5.20
N TRP A 296 4.65 -7.40 -5.59
CA TRP A 296 6.11 -7.28 -5.63
C TRP A 296 6.65 -7.88 -6.92
N ILE A 297 7.24 -7.05 -7.78
CA ILE A 297 7.69 -7.44 -9.11
C ILE A 297 9.07 -6.88 -9.44
N GLY A 298 9.78 -7.56 -10.34
CA GLY A 298 10.94 -7.03 -11.05
C GLY A 298 10.50 -6.41 -12.38
N ALA A 299 11.20 -5.41 -12.86
CA ALA A 299 10.94 -4.77 -14.13
C ALA A 299 12.20 -4.67 -14.98
N VAL A 300 12.10 -5.04 -16.25
CA VAL A 300 13.18 -4.90 -17.24
C VAL A 300 12.67 -4.24 -18.52
N ARG A 301 13.48 -3.39 -19.12
CA ARG A 301 13.08 -2.66 -20.32
C ARG A 301 14.22 -2.50 -21.32
N SER A 302 13.87 -2.34 -22.59
CA SER A 302 14.82 -1.86 -23.60
C SER A 302 15.24 -0.42 -23.31
N ASP A 303 16.51 -0.10 -23.46
CA ASP A 303 17.03 1.27 -23.40
C ASP A 303 16.77 2.00 -24.72
N SER A 304 15.52 2.27 -25.01
CA SER A 304 14.99 2.90 -26.20
C SER A 304 13.74 3.73 -25.87
N ASP A 305 13.26 4.57 -26.80
CA ASP A 305 12.03 5.33 -26.58
C ASP A 305 10.83 4.41 -26.31
N TYR A 306 10.75 3.27 -26.98
CA TYR A 306 9.75 2.24 -26.72
C TYR A 306 9.81 1.74 -25.26
N GLY A 307 10.94 1.18 -24.85
CA GLY A 307 11.06 0.58 -23.53
C GLY A 307 10.98 1.59 -22.40
N ASN A 308 11.59 2.77 -22.55
CA ASN A 308 11.60 3.80 -21.53
C ASN A 308 10.22 4.43 -21.32
N ASN A 309 9.49 4.77 -22.38
CA ASN A 309 8.15 5.35 -22.27
C ASN A 309 7.11 4.30 -21.82
N GLY A 310 7.17 3.09 -22.41
CA GLY A 310 6.26 2.00 -22.03
C GLY A 310 6.42 1.59 -20.57
N MET A 311 7.66 1.45 -20.10
CA MET A 311 7.93 1.16 -18.69
C MET A 311 7.52 2.32 -17.77
N ALA A 312 7.73 3.58 -18.19
CA ALA A 312 7.28 4.72 -17.39
C ALA A 312 5.75 4.74 -17.22
N ALA A 313 5.00 4.49 -18.28
CA ALA A 313 3.55 4.37 -18.25
C ALA A 313 3.10 3.19 -17.38
N PHE A 314 3.80 2.05 -17.49
CA PHE A 314 3.54 0.87 -16.64
C PHE A 314 3.81 1.15 -15.16
N LEU A 315 4.94 1.78 -14.81
CA LEU A 315 5.27 2.09 -13.42
C LEU A 315 4.27 3.07 -12.79
N GLN A 316 3.76 4.01 -13.57
CA GLN A 316 2.70 4.90 -13.12
C GLN A 316 1.41 4.10 -12.83
N ALA A 317 0.94 3.29 -13.76
CA ALA A 317 -0.24 2.46 -13.59
C ALA A 317 -0.07 1.44 -12.44
N ALA A 318 1.12 0.86 -12.28
CA ALA A 318 1.45 -0.05 -11.19
C ALA A 318 1.39 0.63 -9.81
N GLN A 319 1.84 1.90 -9.73
CA GLN A 319 1.75 2.69 -8.50
C GLN A 319 0.29 2.98 -8.13
N GLU A 320 -0.57 3.30 -9.10
CA GLU A 320 -2.01 3.51 -8.90
C GLU A 320 -2.71 2.24 -8.39
N GLU A 321 -2.26 1.06 -8.84
CA GLU A 321 -2.75 -0.26 -8.41
C GLU A 321 -2.10 -0.79 -7.11
N GLY A 322 -1.18 -0.03 -6.51
CA GLY A 322 -0.49 -0.43 -5.28
C GLY A 322 0.56 -1.54 -5.46
N ILE A 323 1.12 -1.67 -6.66
CA ILE A 323 2.17 -2.63 -7.01
C ILE A 323 3.53 -1.97 -6.78
N CYS A 324 4.41 -2.63 -6.05
CA CYS A 324 5.78 -2.18 -5.81
C CYS A 324 6.76 -2.89 -6.72
N VAL A 325 7.76 -2.14 -7.19
CA VAL A 325 8.80 -2.64 -8.07
C VAL A 325 10.12 -2.72 -7.30
N GLU A 326 10.70 -3.91 -7.24
CA GLU A 326 11.97 -4.16 -6.56
C GLU A 326 13.14 -3.53 -7.29
N TYR A 327 13.17 -3.71 -8.60
CA TYR A 327 14.18 -3.14 -9.48
C TYR A 327 13.57 -2.78 -10.85
N SER A 328 14.18 -1.80 -11.51
CA SER A 328 13.85 -1.44 -12.90
C SER A 328 15.14 -1.26 -13.70
N GLU A 329 15.56 -2.31 -14.41
CA GLU A 329 16.79 -2.34 -15.18
C GLU A 329 16.54 -2.07 -16.64
N ALA A 330 17.45 -1.28 -17.26
CA ALA A 330 17.43 -0.98 -18.68
C ALA A 330 18.65 -1.60 -19.37
N PHE A 331 18.45 -2.14 -20.55
CA PHE A 331 19.53 -2.67 -21.38
C PHE A 331 19.18 -2.59 -22.86
N SER A 332 20.17 -2.75 -23.71
CA SER A 332 20.01 -2.81 -25.17
C SER A 332 20.98 -3.87 -25.72
N ARG A 333 20.63 -4.46 -26.84
CA ARG A 333 21.50 -5.39 -27.59
C ARG A 333 22.83 -4.78 -28.02
N THR A 334 22.92 -3.44 -28.06
CA THR A 334 24.16 -2.72 -28.37
C THR A 334 25.03 -2.44 -27.12
N ASN A 335 24.53 -2.79 -25.93
CA ASN A 335 25.35 -2.65 -24.72
C ASN A 335 26.43 -3.72 -24.64
N PRO A 336 27.55 -3.47 -23.91
CA PRO A 336 28.54 -4.48 -23.62
C PRO A 336 27.90 -5.70 -22.92
N LEU A 337 28.39 -6.90 -23.21
CA LEU A 337 27.87 -8.16 -22.64
C LEU A 337 27.80 -8.13 -21.10
N SER A 338 28.77 -7.47 -20.45
CA SER A 338 28.77 -7.30 -18.98
C SER A 338 27.54 -6.58 -18.43
N ARG A 339 26.92 -5.68 -19.20
CA ARG A 339 25.66 -5.03 -18.80
C ARG A 339 24.50 -6.00 -18.87
N VAL A 340 24.40 -6.80 -19.90
CA VAL A 340 23.34 -7.81 -20.06
C VAL A 340 23.48 -8.88 -18.97
N GLN A 341 24.71 -9.33 -18.69
CA GLN A 341 25.03 -10.26 -17.60
C GLN A 341 24.56 -9.73 -16.25
N ARG A 342 24.88 -8.46 -15.93
CA ARG A 342 24.42 -7.82 -14.70
C ARG A 342 22.88 -7.82 -14.57
N VAL A 343 22.15 -7.52 -15.66
CA VAL A 343 20.69 -7.55 -15.67
C VAL A 343 20.19 -8.98 -15.43
N ALA A 344 20.79 -9.97 -16.08
CA ALA A 344 20.47 -11.38 -15.88
C ALA A 344 20.71 -11.82 -14.41
N ASP A 345 21.81 -11.38 -13.79
CA ASP A 345 22.11 -11.66 -12.37
C ASP A 345 21.09 -11.07 -11.42
N VAL A 346 20.66 -9.82 -11.67
CA VAL A 346 19.59 -9.19 -10.89
C VAL A 346 18.29 -9.99 -11.01
N ILE A 347 17.91 -10.44 -12.20
CA ILE A 347 16.71 -11.25 -12.42
C ILE A 347 16.83 -12.61 -11.70
N ARG A 348 18.01 -13.23 -11.66
CA ARG A 348 18.24 -14.52 -10.98
C ARG A 348 18.07 -14.46 -9.48
N SER A 349 18.40 -13.32 -8.85
CA SER A 349 18.49 -13.21 -7.39
C SER A 349 17.23 -12.67 -6.71
N THR A 350 16.26 -12.13 -7.45
CA THR A 350 15.22 -11.25 -6.94
C THR A 350 13.78 -11.73 -7.21
N ALA A 351 12.86 -10.82 -7.47
CA ALA A 351 11.41 -11.06 -7.58
C ALA A 351 11.00 -12.28 -8.39
N GLN A 352 9.94 -12.97 -7.97
CA GLN A 352 9.42 -14.16 -8.67
C GLN A 352 8.73 -13.80 -9.99
N VAL A 353 8.07 -12.65 -10.05
CA VAL A 353 7.39 -12.14 -11.24
C VAL A 353 8.21 -11.02 -11.85
N VAL A 354 8.49 -11.12 -13.15
CA VAL A 354 9.28 -10.15 -13.91
C VAL A 354 8.46 -9.60 -15.08
N VAL A 355 8.29 -8.28 -15.09
CA VAL A 355 7.66 -7.57 -16.21
C VAL A 355 8.74 -7.13 -17.19
N ALA A 356 8.61 -7.57 -18.43
CA ALA A 356 9.57 -7.27 -19.49
C ALA A 356 8.92 -6.40 -20.58
N PHE A 357 9.21 -5.09 -20.55
CA PHE A 357 8.84 -4.14 -21.60
C PHE A 357 10.03 -3.96 -22.55
N VAL A 358 10.30 -5.00 -23.34
CA VAL A 358 11.56 -5.19 -24.05
C VAL A 358 11.29 -5.51 -25.51
N SER A 359 12.10 -4.97 -26.42
CA SER A 359 12.04 -5.34 -27.84
C SER A 359 12.44 -6.81 -28.03
N SER A 360 11.94 -7.45 -29.09
CA SER A 360 12.23 -8.85 -29.41
C SER A 360 13.74 -9.14 -29.48
N GLY A 361 14.49 -8.27 -30.19
CA GLY A 361 15.95 -8.46 -30.33
C GLY A 361 16.72 -8.30 -29.00
N ASP A 362 16.32 -7.36 -28.14
CA ASP A 362 16.93 -7.19 -26.83
C ASP A 362 16.56 -8.36 -25.90
N MET A 363 15.29 -8.81 -25.94
CA MET A 363 14.84 -9.95 -25.15
C MET A 363 15.59 -11.24 -25.54
N ARG A 364 15.83 -11.45 -26.81
CA ARG A 364 16.62 -12.58 -27.30
C ARG A 364 18.01 -12.62 -26.63
N ASN A 365 18.74 -11.52 -26.65
CA ASN A 365 20.06 -11.42 -26.05
C ASN A 365 20.03 -11.69 -24.54
N LEU A 366 19.00 -11.19 -23.84
CA LEU A 366 18.84 -11.45 -22.42
C LEU A 366 18.58 -12.92 -22.13
N LEU A 367 17.69 -13.55 -22.90
CA LEU A 367 17.34 -14.95 -22.71
C LEU A 367 18.50 -15.89 -23.07
N GLU A 368 19.27 -15.57 -24.11
CA GLU A 368 20.50 -16.31 -24.45
C GLU A 368 21.54 -16.24 -23.32
N GLU A 369 21.69 -15.09 -22.68
CA GLU A 369 22.57 -14.94 -21.52
C GLU A 369 22.03 -15.66 -20.28
N MET A 370 20.71 -15.64 -20.05
CA MET A 370 20.09 -16.37 -18.96
C MET A 370 20.16 -17.89 -19.14
N ASP A 371 20.14 -18.38 -20.37
CA ASP A 371 20.20 -19.82 -20.67
C ASP A 371 21.62 -20.40 -20.48
N ARG A 372 22.66 -19.56 -20.52
CA ARG A 372 24.07 -19.98 -20.30
C ARG A 372 24.33 -20.49 -18.88
N LEU A 373 23.60 -20.02 -17.89
CA LEU A 373 23.74 -20.42 -16.49
C LEU A 373 22.40 -20.89 -15.94
N PRO A 374 22.38 -21.89 -15.03
CA PRO A 374 21.17 -22.33 -14.38
C PRO A 374 20.43 -21.15 -13.75
N SER A 375 19.25 -20.85 -14.24
CA SER A 375 18.43 -19.72 -13.77
C SER A 375 17.20 -20.26 -13.04
N PRO A 376 16.87 -19.73 -11.84
CA PRO A 376 15.64 -20.09 -11.18
C PRO A 376 14.44 -19.67 -12.06
N PRO A 377 13.42 -20.52 -12.15
CA PRO A 377 12.26 -20.23 -12.99
C PRO A 377 11.53 -18.99 -12.47
N ARG A 378 11.27 -18.03 -13.38
CA ARG A 378 10.56 -16.79 -13.12
C ARG A 378 9.25 -16.77 -13.89
N GLN A 379 8.24 -16.13 -13.32
CA GLN A 379 7.01 -15.84 -14.04
C GLN A 379 7.20 -14.58 -14.87
N TRP A 380 7.25 -14.75 -16.18
CA TRP A 380 7.44 -13.67 -17.13
C TRP A 380 6.11 -13.06 -17.54
N ILE A 381 6.08 -11.74 -17.56
CA ILE A 381 4.98 -10.94 -18.07
C ILE A 381 5.52 -10.05 -19.17
N GLY A 382 4.97 -10.17 -20.36
CA GLY A 382 5.54 -9.57 -21.54
C GLY A 382 4.68 -8.55 -22.26
N SER A 383 5.37 -7.60 -22.94
CA SER A 383 4.78 -6.75 -23.96
C SER A 383 4.64 -7.49 -25.28
N GLU A 384 3.80 -7.00 -26.17
CA GLU A 384 3.47 -7.57 -27.52
C GLU A 384 4.72 -7.97 -28.30
N THR A 385 5.75 -7.16 -28.26
CA THR A 385 6.93 -7.28 -29.13
C THR A 385 7.61 -8.62 -29.09
N TRP A 386 7.68 -9.26 -27.90
CA TRP A 386 8.36 -10.54 -27.72
C TRP A 386 7.42 -11.67 -27.30
N VAL A 387 6.30 -11.35 -26.59
CA VAL A 387 5.40 -12.39 -26.06
C VAL A 387 4.65 -13.13 -27.17
N THR A 388 4.54 -12.52 -28.35
CA THR A 388 3.91 -13.12 -29.54
C THR A 388 4.89 -13.46 -30.66
N ASP A 389 6.19 -13.35 -30.42
CA ASP A 389 7.23 -13.67 -31.38
C ASP A 389 7.50 -15.19 -31.38
N PRO A 390 7.23 -15.91 -32.49
CA PRO A 390 7.45 -17.35 -32.59
C PRO A 390 8.89 -17.77 -32.35
N ASP A 391 9.88 -16.92 -32.67
CA ASP A 391 11.30 -17.23 -32.49
C ASP A 391 11.69 -17.31 -31.00
N MET A 392 10.88 -16.68 -30.12
CA MET A 392 11.09 -16.73 -28.69
C MET A 392 10.65 -18.05 -28.04
N LEU A 393 9.78 -18.84 -28.68
CA LEU A 393 9.29 -20.11 -28.15
C LEU A 393 10.39 -21.17 -27.97
N ARG A 394 11.58 -20.96 -28.53
CA ARG A 394 12.74 -21.82 -28.31
C ARG A 394 13.28 -21.78 -26.88
N PHE A 395 13.02 -20.69 -26.14
CA PHE A 395 13.51 -20.49 -24.79
C PHE A 395 12.58 -21.12 -23.75
N GLY A 396 12.92 -22.33 -23.33
CA GLY A 396 12.12 -23.09 -22.35
C GLY A 396 11.99 -22.45 -20.97
N LEU A 397 12.89 -21.51 -20.63
CA LEU A 397 12.87 -20.77 -19.37
C LEU A 397 11.69 -19.80 -19.27
N CYS A 398 11.08 -19.43 -20.39
CA CYS A 398 9.89 -18.60 -20.46
C CYS A 398 8.58 -19.39 -20.50
N ALA A 399 8.60 -20.73 -20.30
CA ALA A 399 7.38 -21.51 -20.22
C ALA A 399 6.45 -20.97 -19.10
N GLY A 400 5.18 -20.76 -19.43
CA GLY A 400 4.23 -20.09 -18.54
C GLY A 400 4.19 -18.58 -18.70
N ALA A 401 5.02 -17.97 -19.57
CA ALA A 401 4.97 -16.53 -19.82
C ALA A 401 3.56 -16.11 -20.27
N ILE A 402 3.16 -14.91 -19.83
CA ILE A 402 1.86 -14.32 -20.14
C ILE A 402 2.03 -12.86 -20.59
N GLY A 403 1.20 -12.40 -21.50
CA GLY A 403 1.22 -11.00 -21.90
C GLY A 403 0.13 -10.70 -22.93
N PHE A 404 0.01 -9.43 -23.26
CA PHE A 404 -1.00 -8.96 -24.21
C PHE A 404 -0.44 -8.97 -25.64
N GLY A 405 -1.23 -9.51 -26.53
CA GLY A 405 -0.94 -9.56 -27.96
C GLY A 405 -2.07 -8.98 -28.78
N ILE A 406 -1.74 -8.46 -29.96
CA ILE A 406 -2.75 -8.06 -30.95
C ILE A 406 -3.53 -9.29 -31.39
N LYS A 407 -4.83 -9.15 -31.58
CA LYS A 407 -5.69 -10.24 -32.02
C LYS A 407 -5.15 -10.89 -33.30
N ARG A 408 -5.05 -12.23 -33.26
CA ARG A 408 -4.64 -12.98 -34.45
C ARG A 408 -5.65 -12.83 -35.60
N SER A 409 -5.14 -12.85 -36.82
CA SER A 409 -5.92 -12.64 -38.03
C SER A 409 -5.54 -13.62 -39.12
N VAL A 410 -6.40 -13.78 -40.09
CA VAL A 410 -6.17 -14.51 -41.30
C VAL A 410 -6.25 -13.53 -42.48
N ILE A 411 -5.26 -13.53 -43.36
CA ILE A 411 -5.27 -12.78 -44.60
C ILE A 411 -5.46 -13.80 -45.73
N PRO A 412 -6.64 -13.80 -46.39
CA PRO A 412 -6.92 -14.77 -47.46
C PRO A 412 -5.91 -14.66 -48.61
N GLY A 413 -5.44 -15.78 -49.12
CA GLY A 413 -4.45 -15.81 -50.23
C GLY A 413 -3.02 -15.47 -49.85
N PHE A 414 -2.75 -14.91 -48.68
CA PHE A 414 -1.42 -14.46 -48.28
C PHE A 414 -0.42 -15.62 -48.13
N ARG A 415 -0.86 -16.78 -47.65
CA ARG A 415 -0.04 -17.97 -47.53
C ARG A 415 0.47 -18.42 -48.93
N ASP A 416 -0.42 -18.51 -49.89
CA ASP A 416 -0.08 -18.92 -51.25
C ASP A 416 0.88 -17.94 -51.91
N PHE A 417 0.70 -16.63 -51.66
CA PHE A 417 1.63 -15.60 -52.08
C PHE A 417 3.02 -15.72 -51.46
N LEU A 418 3.12 -16.10 -50.17
CA LEU A 418 4.41 -16.34 -49.50
C LEU A 418 5.12 -17.58 -50.08
N LEU A 419 4.36 -18.61 -50.43
CA LEU A 419 4.89 -19.86 -50.97
C LEU A 419 5.16 -19.75 -52.48
N ASP A 420 4.66 -18.74 -53.21
CA ASP A 420 4.92 -18.51 -54.63
C ASP A 420 6.28 -17.83 -54.83
N LEU A 421 7.33 -18.35 -54.20
CA LEU A 421 8.72 -17.99 -54.43
C LEU A 421 9.41 -19.10 -55.19
N SER A 422 9.92 -18.77 -56.38
CA SER A 422 10.79 -19.66 -57.15
C SER A 422 12.20 -19.07 -57.21
N PRO A 423 13.25 -19.87 -57.44
CA PRO A 423 14.62 -19.39 -57.57
C PRO A 423 14.77 -18.23 -58.57
N GLN A 424 13.97 -18.24 -59.70
CA GLN A 424 13.96 -17.17 -60.68
C GLN A 424 13.34 -15.86 -60.14
N LYS A 425 12.32 -15.94 -59.27
CA LYS A 425 11.74 -14.76 -58.62
C LYS A 425 12.66 -14.24 -57.51
N VAL A 426 13.39 -15.10 -56.85
CA VAL A 426 14.34 -14.80 -55.79
C VAL A 426 15.55 -14.07 -56.34
N SER A 427 16.14 -14.51 -57.46
CA SER A 427 17.32 -13.90 -58.05
C SER A 427 17.15 -12.43 -58.46
N ASN A 428 15.91 -11.96 -58.63
CA ASN A 428 15.60 -10.58 -58.94
C ASN A 428 15.59 -9.62 -57.73
N SER A 429 15.81 -10.14 -56.52
CA SER A 429 15.80 -9.35 -55.31
C SER A 429 16.93 -9.77 -54.38
N PRO A 430 17.92 -8.91 -54.10
CA PRO A 430 19.05 -9.24 -53.22
C PRO A 430 18.59 -9.72 -51.85
N LEU A 431 17.55 -9.11 -51.30
CA LEU A 431 16.99 -9.50 -49.99
C LEU A 431 16.40 -10.91 -50.02
N LEU A 432 15.66 -11.27 -51.06
CA LEU A 432 15.08 -12.60 -51.16
C LEU A 432 16.17 -13.65 -51.45
N THR A 433 17.22 -13.30 -52.16
CA THR A 433 18.39 -14.15 -52.37
C THR A 433 19.09 -14.44 -51.06
N GLU A 434 19.38 -13.40 -50.30
CA GLU A 434 19.95 -13.55 -48.96
C GLU A 434 19.06 -14.38 -48.00
N PHE A 435 17.73 -14.20 -48.04
CA PHE A 435 16.79 -15.00 -47.29
C PHE A 435 16.85 -16.48 -47.72
N TRP A 436 16.86 -16.73 -49.07
CA TRP A 436 16.86 -18.08 -49.63
C TRP A 436 18.13 -18.84 -49.25
N GLU A 437 19.29 -18.20 -49.46
CA GLU A 437 20.60 -18.77 -49.10
C GLU A 437 20.68 -19.11 -47.59
N GLY A 438 20.20 -18.23 -46.72
CA GLY A 438 20.21 -18.50 -45.28
C GLY A 438 19.16 -19.48 -44.80
N ALA A 439 18.05 -19.63 -45.53
CA ALA A 439 17.01 -20.59 -45.16
C ALA A 439 17.39 -22.04 -45.58
N PHE A 440 18.10 -22.20 -46.69
CA PHE A 440 18.45 -23.49 -47.29
C PHE A 440 19.95 -23.83 -47.20
N GLY A 441 20.84 -22.83 -47.11
CA GLY A 441 22.29 -23.04 -47.11
C GLY A 441 22.90 -23.70 -45.86
N GLY A 442 22.18 -23.71 -44.73
CA GLY A 442 22.65 -24.34 -43.49
C GLY A 442 23.93 -23.72 -42.90
N VAL A 443 24.54 -24.42 -41.92
CA VAL A 443 25.81 -24.01 -41.26
C VAL A 443 27.05 -24.35 -42.15
N GLU A 444 26.92 -25.28 -43.05
CA GLU A 444 27.88 -25.57 -44.09
C GLU A 444 27.44 -24.85 -45.36
N GLU A 445 28.29 -24.02 -45.97
CA GLU A 445 28.09 -23.27 -47.22
C GLU A 445 27.63 -24.18 -48.39
N LYS A 446 26.43 -24.68 -48.30
CA LYS A 446 25.77 -25.39 -49.38
C LYS A 446 25.27 -24.35 -50.35
N VAL A 447 25.88 -24.29 -51.53
CA VAL A 447 25.38 -23.47 -52.64
C VAL A 447 23.99 -24.00 -53.01
N CYS A 448 22.99 -23.14 -52.99
CA CYS A 448 21.65 -23.49 -53.45
C CYS A 448 21.68 -23.88 -54.90
N ASP A 449 21.18 -25.06 -55.22
CA ASP A 449 21.22 -25.63 -56.58
C ASP A 449 19.95 -25.41 -57.41
N GLY A 450 18.96 -24.70 -56.80
CA GLY A 450 17.67 -24.35 -57.42
C GLY A 450 16.64 -25.46 -57.35
N SER A 451 16.91 -26.55 -56.64
CA SER A 451 15.95 -27.64 -56.37
C SER A 451 15.18 -27.43 -55.07
N GLU A 452 15.50 -26.42 -54.27
CA GLU A 452 14.90 -26.13 -53.00
C GLU A 452 13.41 -25.72 -53.12
N ASP A 453 12.58 -26.30 -52.28
CA ASP A 453 11.15 -26.06 -52.23
C ASP A 453 10.77 -25.34 -50.93
N ILE A 454 10.30 -24.10 -51.04
CA ILE A 454 9.86 -23.28 -49.90
C ILE A 454 8.64 -23.89 -49.17
N GLN A 455 7.87 -24.75 -49.82
CA GLN A 455 6.72 -25.43 -49.23
C GLN A 455 7.16 -26.42 -48.13
N GLN A 456 8.37 -26.93 -48.20
CA GLN A 456 8.96 -27.86 -47.22
C GLN A 456 9.62 -27.10 -46.07
N LEU A 457 9.81 -25.78 -46.18
CA LEU A 457 10.46 -24.96 -45.18
C LEU A 457 9.51 -24.69 -44.01
N GLN A 458 9.77 -25.32 -42.87
CA GLN A 458 9.10 -25.00 -41.59
C GLN A 458 9.79 -23.82 -40.91
N ALA A 459 9.65 -22.64 -41.45
CA ALA A 459 10.26 -21.41 -40.90
C ALA A 459 9.20 -20.42 -40.45
N PRO A 460 9.55 -19.50 -39.54
CA PRO A 460 8.65 -18.41 -39.09
C PRO A 460 8.12 -17.56 -40.27
N TYR A 461 8.84 -17.49 -41.39
CA TYR A 461 8.41 -16.80 -42.60
C TYR A 461 7.15 -17.42 -43.22
N THR A 462 7.09 -18.76 -43.31
CA THR A 462 5.97 -19.50 -43.94
C THR A 462 4.79 -19.74 -42.99
N ASP A 463 4.98 -19.53 -41.67
CA ASP A 463 3.94 -19.70 -40.67
C ASP A 463 2.93 -18.54 -40.69
N THR A 464 1.74 -18.81 -41.24
CA THR A 464 0.62 -17.85 -41.29
C THR A 464 -0.42 -18.07 -40.16
N SER A 465 -0.13 -18.91 -39.20
CA SER A 465 -1.05 -19.20 -38.10
C SER A 465 -1.22 -18.04 -37.09
N GLN A 466 -0.24 -17.13 -37.07
CA GLN A 466 -0.15 -16.04 -36.10
C GLN A 466 0.09 -14.70 -36.77
N LEU A 467 -0.76 -14.32 -37.77
CA LEU A 467 -0.65 -13.05 -38.50
C LEU A 467 -1.19 -11.87 -37.67
N ARG A 468 -0.58 -11.58 -36.52
CA ARG A 468 -1.00 -10.49 -35.63
C ARG A 468 -0.57 -9.14 -36.18
N VAL A 469 0.71 -8.81 -36.10
CA VAL A 469 1.28 -7.54 -36.59
C VAL A 469 1.31 -7.49 -38.14
N THR A 470 1.48 -8.61 -38.81
CA THR A 470 1.40 -8.69 -40.28
C THR A 470 0.07 -8.10 -40.80
N ASN A 471 -1.04 -8.37 -40.09
CA ASN A 471 -2.32 -7.77 -40.44
C ASN A 471 -2.37 -6.24 -40.24
N MET A 472 -1.54 -5.70 -39.35
CA MET A 472 -1.44 -4.25 -39.14
C MET A 472 -0.78 -3.57 -40.33
N VAL A 473 0.23 -4.21 -40.96
CA VAL A 473 0.81 -3.73 -42.24
C VAL A 473 -0.24 -3.71 -43.32
N TYR A 474 -0.95 -4.83 -43.48
CA TYR A 474 -2.02 -4.94 -44.48
C TYR A 474 -3.07 -3.82 -44.34
N LYS A 475 -3.52 -3.57 -43.10
CA LYS A 475 -4.44 -2.47 -42.78
C LYS A 475 -3.87 -1.08 -43.07
N ALA A 476 -2.56 -0.86 -42.83
CA ALA A 476 -1.91 0.41 -43.09
C ALA A 476 -1.91 0.75 -44.59
N VAL A 477 -1.63 -0.24 -45.43
CA VAL A 477 -1.70 -0.07 -46.88
C VAL A 477 -3.13 0.26 -47.35
N TYR A 478 -4.12 -0.50 -46.83
CA TYR A 478 -5.53 -0.25 -47.16
C TYR A 478 -6.01 1.12 -46.64
N ALA A 479 -5.55 1.59 -45.48
CA ALA A 479 -5.89 2.92 -44.97
C ALA A 479 -5.38 4.02 -45.94
N ILE A 480 -4.14 3.88 -46.43
CA ILE A 480 -3.57 4.81 -47.41
C ILE A 480 -4.33 4.74 -48.72
N ALA A 481 -4.65 3.53 -49.23
CA ALA A 481 -5.40 3.34 -50.44
C ALA A 481 -6.81 3.96 -50.39
N HIS A 482 -7.54 3.78 -49.26
CA HIS A 482 -8.84 4.45 -49.04
C HIS A 482 -8.71 5.98 -48.98
N ALA A 483 -7.64 6.49 -48.39
CA ALA A 483 -7.37 7.93 -48.37
C ALA A 483 -7.12 8.48 -49.77
N ILE A 484 -6.30 7.78 -50.59
CA ILE A 484 -6.06 8.15 -52.00
C ILE A 484 -7.36 8.03 -52.80
N HIS A 485 -8.08 6.93 -52.70
CA HIS A 485 -9.36 6.70 -53.38
C HIS A 485 -10.34 7.86 -53.11
N SER A 486 -10.48 8.32 -51.89
CA SER A 486 -11.36 9.45 -51.54
C SER A 486 -10.93 10.81 -52.12
N ILE A 487 -9.71 10.90 -52.70
CA ILE A 487 -9.19 12.10 -53.39
C ILE A 487 -9.42 12.00 -54.88
N VAL A 488 -9.08 10.83 -55.46
CA VAL A 488 -8.97 10.68 -56.93
C VAL A 488 -10.22 10.08 -57.58
N CYS A 489 -11.14 9.50 -56.77
CA CYS A 489 -12.31 8.82 -57.32
C CYS A 489 -13.58 9.57 -56.92
N GLU A 490 -14.48 9.75 -57.88
CA GLU A 490 -15.83 10.30 -57.69
C GLU A 490 -16.86 9.22 -57.99
N GLU A 491 -17.85 9.07 -57.06
CA GLU A 491 -19.00 8.21 -57.28
C GLU A 491 -20.01 8.94 -58.19
N SER A 492 -20.25 8.40 -59.38
CA SER A 492 -21.31 8.88 -60.24
C SER A 492 -22.67 8.34 -59.80
N GLU A 493 -23.77 9.10 -60.08
CA GLU A 493 -25.15 8.72 -59.77
C GLU A 493 -25.55 7.33 -60.33
N ASN A 494 -24.83 6.79 -61.30
CA ASN A 494 -25.03 5.49 -61.94
C ASN A 494 -24.20 4.34 -61.30
N SER A 495 -23.70 4.47 -60.06
CA SER A 495 -22.89 3.46 -59.37
C SER A 495 -21.58 3.06 -60.05
N THR A 496 -21.09 3.85 -61.00
CA THR A 496 -19.75 3.67 -61.61
C THR A 496 -18.76 4.59 -60.93
N VAL A 497 -17.72 4.00 -60.32
CA VAL A 497 -16.62 4.75 -59.74
C VAL A 497 -15.65 5.15 -60.88
N ASN A 498 -15.44 6.43 -61.07
CA ASN A 498 -14.45 6.95 -62.03
C ASN A 498 -13.31 7.60 -61.26
N CYS A 499 -12.07 7.20 -61.54
CA CYS A 499 -10.88 7.70 -60.86
C CYS A 499 -9.95 8.44 -61.85
N ASP A 500 -9.51 9.63 -61.49
CA ASP A 500 -8.54 10.42 -62.26
C ASP A 500 -7.10 10.09 -61.81
N LYS A 501 -6.41 9.29 -62.60
CA LYS A 501 -5.01 8.90 -62.36
C LYS A 501 -4.01 10.01 -62.58
N ASN A 502 -4.39 11.07 -63.33
CA ASN A 502 -3.50 12.19 -63.65
C ASN A 502 -3.56 13.30 -62.60
N LEU A 503 -4.38 13.15 -61.57
CA LEU A 503 -4.50 14.12 -60.49
C LEU A 503 -3.21 14.15 -59.64
N ASN A 504 -2.59 15.33 -59.55
CA ASN A 504 -1.39 15.51 -58.73
C ASN A 504 -1.76 15.54 -57.25
N VAL A 505 -1.74 14.36 -56.61
CA VAL A 505 -2.07 14.22 -55.18
C VAL A 505 -0.86 14.58 -54.32
N LYS A 506 -1.01 15.60 -53.51
CA LYS A 506 0.03 16.00 -52.55
C LYS A 506 -0.06 15.16 -51.29
N PRO A 507 1.07 14.81 -50.61
CA PRO A 507 1.06 14.07 -49.33
C PRO A 507 0.17 14.71 -48.26
N THR A 508 0.08 16.04 -48.24
CA THR A 508 -0.77 16.78 -47.27
C THR A 508 -2.27 16.50 -47.49
N GLN A 509 -2.71 16.23 -48.71
CA GLN A 509 -4.09 15.86 -49.02
C GLN A 509 -4.39 14.43 -48.49
N VAL A 510 -3.44 13.51 -48.70
CA VAL A 510 -3.55 12.15 -48.10
C VAL A 510 -3.58 12.20 -46.62
N LEU A 511 -2.78 13.06 -45.96
CA LEU A 511 -2.78 13.29 -44.52
C LEU A 511 -4.16 13.71 -44.01
N GLU A 512 -4.82 14.65 -44.68
CA GLU A 512 -6.17 15.11 -44.32
C GLU A 512 -7.24 14.02 -44.45
N ARG A 513 -7.14 13.18 -45.49
CA ARG A 513 -8.08 12.08 -45.70
C ARG A 513 -7.86 10.94 -44.74
N LEU A 514 -6.62 10.61 -44.38
CA LEU A 514 -6.29 9.58 -43.39
C LEU A 514 -6.96 9.85 -42.04
N ARG A 515 -7.10 11.10 -41.65
CA ARG A 515 -7.80 11.46 -40.39
C ARG A 515 -9.29 11.04 -40.34
N ARG A 516 -9.88 10.82 -41.55
CA ARG A 516 -11.31 10.50 -41.70
C ARG A 516 -11.55 9.07 -42.17
N VAL A 517 -10.50 8.28 -42.36
CA VAL A 517 -10.61 6.89 -42.78
C VAL A 517 -11.39 6.08 -41.76
N ASN A 518 -12.43 5.40 -42.28
CA ASN A 518 -13.24 4.47 -41.51
C ASN A 518 -13.79 3.40 -42.48
N PHE A 519 -13.26 2.18 -42.37
CA PHE A 519 -13.69 1.04 -43.19
C PHE A 519 -13.56 -0.26 -42.41
N SER A 520 -14.27 -1.29 -42.88
CA SER A 520 -14.16 -2.63 -42.31
C SER A 520 -13.53 -3.58 -43.31
N ARG A 521 -12.53 -4.35 -42.88
CA ARG A 521 -11.85 -5.38 -43.66
C ARG A 521 -11.53 -6.60 -42.83
N ASN A 522 -11.85 -7.79 -43.37
CA ASN A 522 -11.62 -9.09 -42.69
C ASN A 522 -12.17 -9.15 -41.23
N GLY A 523 -13.33 -8.55 -40.97
CA GLY A 523 -13.95 -8.52 -39.67
C GLY A 523 -13.33 -7.51 -38.68
N TYR A 524 -12.53 -6.57 -39.15
CA TYR A 524 -11.92 -5.50 -38.34
C TYR A 524 -12.33 -4.13 -38.87
N GLN A 525 -12.65 -3.24 -37.95
CA GLN A 525 -12.81 -1.82 -38.23
C GLN A 525 -11.45 -1.13 -38.23
N VAL A 526 -11.16 -0.32 -39.21
CA VAL A 526 -9.96 0.51 -39.29
C VAL A 526 -10.40 1.96 -39.27
N SER A 527 -10.08 2.64 -38.20
CA SER A 527 -10.33 4.06 -37.98
C SER A 527 -9.28 4.60 -37.03
N PHE A 528 -9.06 5.91 -37.08
CA PHE A 528 -8.10 6.60 -36.23
C PHE A 528 -8.82 7.64 -35.36
N ASP A 529 -8.39 7.75 -34.10
CA ASP A 529 -8.86 8.82 -33.21
C ASP A 529 -8.15 10.15 -33.52
N ALA A 530 -8.41 11.18 -32.72
CA ALA A 530 -7.77 12.50 -32.87
C ALA A 530 -6.25 12.44 -32.75
N ASN A 531 -5.73 11.41 -32.06
CA ASN A 531 -4.30 11.17 -31.88
C ASN A 531 -3.69 10.26 -32.97
N GLY A 532 -4.48 9.82 -33.94
CA GLY A 532 -4.06 8.88 -34.98
C GLY A 532 -3.86 7.45 -34.51
N ASP A 533 -4.50 7.10 -33.37
CA ASP A 533 -4.43 5.80 -32.73
C ASP A 533 -5.71 4.99 -33.04
N PRO A 534 -5.61 3.64 -33.17
CA PRO A 534 -6.78 2.78 -33.30
C PRO A 534 -7.40 2.45 -31.94
N ILE A 535 -8.58 1.84 -31.96
CA ILE A 535 -9.21 1.28 -30.75
C ILE A 535 -8.31 0.20 -30.16
N ALA A 536 -8.05 0.28 -28.82
CA ALA A 536 -7.15 -0.62 -28.13
C ALA A 536 -7.88 -1.89 -27.68
N THR A 537 -7.66 -2.98 -28.40
CA THR A 537 -8.13 -4.33 -28.04
C THR A 537 -6.97 -5.32 -28.10
N TYR A 538 -6.86 -6.19 -27.08
CA TYR A 538 -5.79 -7.17 -26.98
C TYR A 538 -6.32 -8.56 -26.66
N GLU A 539 -5.58 -9.60 -27.09
CA GLU A 539 -5.70 -10.96 -26.59
C GLU A 539 -4.66 -11.19 -25.48
N LEU A 540 -5.05 -11.89 -24.43
CA LEU A 540 -4.12 -12.36 -23.42
C LEU A 540 -3.52 -13.68 -23.91
N VAL A 541 -2.23 -13.73 -24.08
CA VAL A 541 -1.48 -14.87 -24.62
C VAL A 541 -0.69 -15.52 -23.51
N ASN A 542 -0.77 -16.85 -23.37
CA ASN A 542 -0.02 -17.64 -22.43
C ASN A 542 0.82 -18.70 -23.17
N TRP A 543 2.06 -18.91 -22.74
CA TRP A 543 2.95 -19.89 -23.34
C TRP A 543 2.78 -21.27 -22.67
N GLN A 544 2.10 -22.18 -23.35
CA GLN A 544 1.78 -23.49 -22.82
C GLN A 544 2.60 -24.60 -23.51
N ARG A 545 2.95 -25.64 -22.75
CA ARG A 545 3.61 -26.83 -23.30
C ARG A 545 2.56 -27.83 -23.77
N ARG A 546 2.68 -28.30 -25.01
CA ARG A 546 1.92 -29.45 -25.53
C ARG A 546 2.52 -30.77 -25.06
N GLU A 547 1.77 -31.85 -25.27
CA GLU A 547 2.14 -33.23 -24.91
C GLU A 547 3.52 -33.69 -25.39
N ARG A 548 4.07 -33.09 -26.45
CA ARG A 548 5.43 -33.32 -26.98
C ARG A 548 6.50 -32.36 -26.45
N GLY A 549 6.18 -31.52 -25.43
CA GLY A 549 7.12 -30.58 -24.80
C GLY A 549 7.38 -29.30 -25.57
N LYS A 550 6.83 -29.14 -26.79
CA LYS A 550 6.95 -27.90 -27.59
C LYS A 550 6.07 -26.80 -26.99
N LEU A 551 6.61 -25.59 -26.91
CA LEU A 551 5.86 -24.40 -26.48
C LEU A 551 4.98 -23.87 -27.62
N GLU A 552 3.81 -23.38 -27.27
CA GLU A 552 2.89 -22.70 -28.19
C GLU A 552 2.18 -21.52 -27.52
N PHE A 553 1.65 -20.61 -28.35
CA PHE A 553 0.81 -19.49 -27.92
C PHE A 553 -0.63 -19.95 -27.77
N VAL A 554 -1.19 -19.80 -26.57
CA VAL A 554 -2.60 -20.07 -26.29
C VAL A 554 -3.27 -18.76 -25.85
N THR A 555 -4.35 -18.37 -26.55
CA THR A 555 -5.16 -17.26 -26.12
C THR A 555 -6.01 -17.69 -24.91
N VAL A 556 -5.83 -17.02 -23.78
CA VAL A 556 -6.49 -17.38 -22.51
C VAL A 556 -7.50 -16.32 -22.03
N GLY A 557 -7.52 -15.15 -22.68
CA GLY A 557 -8.46 -14.09 -22.34
C GLY A 557 -8.38 -12.92 -23.33
N ARG A 558 -9.18 -11.89 -23.06
CA ARG A 558 -9.23 -10.65 -23.84
C ARG A 558 -9.21 -9.42 -22.94
N TYR A 559 -8.72 -8.32 -23.50
CA TYR A 559 -8.77 -7.01 -22.86
C TYR A 559 -9.27 -5.98 -23.87
N ASP A 560 -10.29 -5.21 -23.51
CA ASP A 560 -10.87 -4.14 -24.33
C ASP A 560 -10.87 -2.83 -23.53
N ALA A 561 -10.03 -1.89 -23.97
CA ALA A 561 -9.89 -0.59 -23.29
C ALA A 561 -11.09 0.34 -23.45
N SER A 562 -12.01 0.04 -24.38
CA SER A 562 -13.22 0.83 -24.62
C SER A 562 -14.34 0.57 -23.60
N LEU A 563 -14.26 -0.55 -22.88
CA LEU A 563 -15.23 -0.95 -21.87
C LEU A 563 -14.96 -0.29 -20.51
N PRO A 564 -15.97 -0.25 -19.60
CA PRO A 564 -15.76 0.13 -18.20
C PRO A 564 -14.71 -0.75 -17.51
N LEU A 565 -14.04 -0.23 -16.48
CA LEU A 565 -12.91 -0.89 -15.82
C LEU A 565 -13.16 -2.32 -15.35
N ASP A 566 -14.35 -2.59 -14.84
CA ASP A 566 -14.80 -3.89 -14.35
C ASP A 566 -15.09 -4.92 -15.46
N GLN A 567 -15.26 -4.48 -16.71
CA GLN A 567 -15.58 -5.32 -17.86
C GLN A 567 -14.46 -5.40 -18.90
N ARG A 568 -13.36 -4.70 -18.67
CA ARG A 568 -12.23 -4.65 -19.62
C ARG A 568 -11.51 -5.97 -19.80
N PHE A 569 -11.55 -6.82 -18.79
CA PHE A 569 -10.77 -8.04 -18.73
C PHE A 569 -11.68 -9.26 -18.65
N ASP A 570 -11.59 -10.13 -19.66
CA ASP A 570 -12.35 -11.38 -19.75
C ASP A 570 -11.39 -12.57 -19.88
N MET A 571 -11.55 -13.54 -18.97
CA MET A 571 -10.75 -14.77 -18.95
C MET A 571 -11.54 -15.91 -19.56
N GLU A 572 -11.03 -16.46 -20.66
CA GLU A 572 -11.72 -17.53 -21.44
C GLU A 572 -11.21 -18.93 -21.11
N ARG A 573 -9.96 -19.07 -20.66
CA ARG A 573 -9.29 -20.37 -20.45
C ARG A 573 -8.37 -20.33 -19.25
N GLU A 574 -8.01 -21.52 -18.75
CA GLU A 574 -7.03 -21.70 -17.69
C GLU A 574 -5.62 -21.31 -18.16
N ILE A 575 -4.88 -20.68 -17.26
CA ILE A 575 -3.49 -20.29 -17.46
C ILE A 575 -2.58 -21.39 -16.94
N THR A 576 -1.58 -21.71 -17.71
CA THR A 576 -0.47 -22.54 -17.26
C THR A 576 0.66 -21.62 -16.80
N TRP A 577 1.04 -21.72 -15.54
CA TRP A 577 2.07 -20.91 -14.92
C TRP A 577 3.46 -21.52 -15.07
N VAL A 578 4.46 -20.77 -14.59
CA VAL A 578 5.84 -21.25 -14.50
C VAL A 578 5.91 -22.65 -13.82
N LYS A 579 6.81 -23.51 -14.27
CA LYS A 579 6.91 -24.95 -13.87
C LYS A 579 5.69 -25.81 -14.28
N ASN A 580 4.92 -25.36 -15.25
CA ASN A 580 3.71 -26.06 -15.71
C ASN A 580 2.68 -26.24 -14.57
N SER A 581 2.60 -25.27 -13.66
CA SER A 581 1.67 -25.25 -12.54
C SER A 581 0.32 -24.69 -12.96
N SER A 582 -0.77 -25.18 -12.35
CA SER A 582 -2.09 -24.57 -12.40
C SER A 582 -2.30 -23.52 -11.29
N GLN A 583 -1.40 -23.48 -10.29
CA GLN A 583 -1.48 -22.54 -9.19
C GLN A 583 -0.75 -21.25 -9.53
N VAL A 584 -1.38 -20.10 -9.23
CA VAL A 584 -0.79 -18.77 -9.40
C VAL A 584 0.45 -18.65 -8.51
N PRO A 585 1.62 -18.28 -9.07
CA PRO A 585 2.80 -18.05 -8.27
C PRO A 585 2.61 -16.87 -7.30
N VAL A 586 3.15 -16.99 -6.10
CA VAL A 586 3.10 -15.90 -5.10
C VAL A 586 4.26 -14.94 -5.35
N SER A 587 3.94 -13.64 -5.46
CA SER A 587 4.94 -12.58 -5.60
C SER A 587 4.54 -11.37 -4.76
N VAL A 588 4.93 -11.43 -3.49
CA VAL A 588 4.69 -10.39 -2.48
C VAL A 588 5.98 -10.13 -1.72
N CYS A 589 6.22 -8.89 -1.29
CA CYS A 589 7.38 -8.58 -0.45
C CYS A 589 7.17 -9.08 0.99
N SER A 590 5.97 -8.88 1.51
CA SER A 590 5.55 -9.38 2.82
C SER A 590 4.22 -10.12 2.67
N GLU A 591 4.06 -11.21 3.40
CA GLU A 591 2.79 -11.92 3.47
C GLU A 591 1.71 -11.07 4.14
N SER A 592 0.44 -11.41 3.91
CA SER A 592 -0.67 -10.74 4.57
C SER A 592 -0.56 -10.87 6.08
N CYS A 593 -0.71 -9.77 6.80
CA CYS A 593 -0.68 -9.80 8.25
C CYS A 593 -1.86 -10.62 8.79
N PRO A 594 -1.59 -11.54 9.74
CA PRO A 594 -2.65 -12.28 10.40
C PRO A 594 -3.55 -11.35 11.23
N PRO A 595 -4.79 -11.73 11.49
CA PRO A 595 -5.67 -11.00 12.38
C PRO A 595 -4.98 -10.66 13.71
N GLY A 596 -5.30 -9.52 14.29
CA GLY A 596 -4.66 -9.05 15.53
C GLY A 596 -3.32 -8.35 15.33
N THR A 597 -2.87 -8.17 14.07
CA THR A 597 -1.62 -7.46 13.76
C THR A 597 -1.86 -6.30 12.80
N ARG A 598 -0.97 -5.32 12.79
CA ARG A 598 -0.94 -4.20 11.85
C ARG A 598 0.32 -4.21 11.01
N LYS A 599 0.22 -3.61 9.83
CA LYS A 599 1.36 -3.41 8.93
C LYS A 599 2.27 -2.30 9.44
N ALA A 600 3.54 -2.59 9.63
CA ALA A 600 4.58 -1.62 9.95
C ALA A 600 5.57 -1.53 8.80
N ILE A 601 5.61 -0.40 8.10
CA ILE A 601 6.50 -0.18 6.96
C ILE A 601 7.95 -0.25 7.41
N GLN A 602 8.76 -1.07 6.72
CA GLN A 602 10.19 -1.19 6.96
C GLN A 602 10.91 0.07 6.46
N LYS A 603 11.72 0.70 7.32
CA LYS A 603 12.50 1.90 6.95
C LYS A 603 13.41 1.63 5.75
N GLY A 604 13.29 2.47 4.70
CA GLY A 604 14.12 2.38 3.50
C GLY A 604 13.67 1.35 2.47
N LYS A 605 12.55 0.68 2.69
CA LYS A 605 11.93 -0.22 1.72
C LYS A 605 10.60 0.33 1.19
N PRO A 606 10.14 -0.14 0.03
CA PRO A 606 8.82 0.22 -0.51
C PRO A 606 7.68 -0.16 0.44
N VAL A 607 6.52 0.49 0.26
CA VAL A 607 5.32 0.32 1.09
C VAL A 607 4.77 -1.11 1.13
N CYS A 608 5.07 -1.92 0.12
CA CYS A 608 4.68 -3.34 0.06
C CYS A 608 5.52 -4.24 0.99
N CYS A 609 6.64 -3.73 1.53
CA CYS A 609 7.52 -4.43 2.46
C CYS A 609 7.26 -3.93 3.86
N TYR A 610 6.58 -4.73 4.65
CA TYR A 610 6.17 -4.40 6.00
C TYR A 610 6.36 -5.59 6.93
N ASP A 611 6.52 -5.30 8.21
CA ASP A 611 6.48 -6.27 9.27
C ASP A 611 5.07 -6.29 9.88
N CYS A 612 4.63 -7.44 10.35
CA CYS A 612 3.38 -7.58 11.06
C CYS A 612 3.64 -7.39 12.56
N ILE A 613 3.21 -6.25 13.10
CA ILE A 613 3.35 -5.94 14.53
C ILE A 613 2.01 -6.15 15.21
N GLN A 614 2.04 -6.86 16.34
CA GLN A 614 0.84 -7.11 17.12
C GLN A 614 0.20 -5.80 17.58
N CYS A 615 -1.13 -5.70 17.51
CA CYS A 615 -1.87 -4.55 17.99
C CYS A 615 -1.59 -4.29 19.47
N ALA A 616 -1.63 -3.03 19.90
CA ALA A 616 -1.44 -2.65 21.29
C ALA A 616 -2.58 -3.16 22.18
N GLU A 617 -2.40 -3.03 23.48
CA GLU A 617 -3.47 -3.36 24.43
C GLU A 617 -4.70 -2.48 24.21
N GLY A 618 -5.84 -3.11 24.11
CA GLY A 618 -7.10 -2.41 23.83
C GLY A 618 -7.43 -2.24 22.35
N GLU A 619 -6.56 -2.68 21.43
CA GLU A 619 -6.76 -2.56 19.99
C GLU A 619 -6.98 -3.91 19.32
N ILE A 620 -7.73 -3.91 18.23
CA ILE A 620 -7.97 -5.07 17.38
C ILE A 620 -7.62 -4.78 15.92
N SER A 621 -7.32 -5.80 15.17
CA SER A 621 -7.23 -5.75 13.71
C SER A 621 -7.97 -6.93 13.09
N ASN A 622 -8.97 -6.62 12.25
CA ASN A 622 -9.72 -7.61 11.50
C ASN A 622 -9.36 -7.49 10.01
N ASN A 623 -8.15 -7.94 9.64
CA ASN A 623 -7.59 -7.86 8.27
C ASN A 623 -7.46 -6.44 7.69
N THR A 624 -7.51 -5.40 8.51
CA THR A 624 -7.28 -4.02 8.09
C THR A 624 -5.80 -3.66 8.20
N SER A 625 -5.38 -2.62 7.47
CA SER A 625 -3.99 -2.14 7.51
C SER A 625 -3.57 -1.59 8.87
N ASP A 626 -4.54 -1.17 9.70
CA ASP A 626 -4.32 -0.52 11.00
C ASP A 626 -5.11 -1.18 12.12
N CYS A 627 -4.65 -0.97 13.37
CA CYS A 627 -5.35 -1.39 14.57
C CYS A 627 -6.42 -0.35 14.96
N MET A 628 -7.58 -0.82 15.37
CA MET A 628 -8.69 -0.01 15.86
C MET A 628 -8.87 -0.23 17.37
N ILE A 629 -9.11 0.85 18.11
CA ILE A 629 -9.37 0.80 19.55
C ILE A 629 -10.78 0.23 19.79
N CYS A 630 -10.89 -0.74 20.70
CA CYS A 630 -12.19 -1.23 21.11
C CYS A 630 -12.99 -0.14 21.84
N PRO A 631 -14.34 -0.09 21.69
CA PRO A 631 -15.19 0.77 22.48
C PRO A 631 -15.01 0.54 23.98
N GLU A 632 -15.34 1.52 24.83
CA GLU A 632 -15.06 1.49 26.27
C GLU A 632 -15.60 0.26 27.03
N GLU A 633 -16.73 -0.28 26.59
CA GLU A 633 -17.32 -1.48 27.19
C GLU A 633 -16.76 -2.81 26.67
N TYR A 634 -15.85 -2.74 25.67
CA TYR A 634 -15.28 -3.92 25.00
C TYR A 634 -13.78 -4.02 25.24
N TRP A 635 -13.27 -5.23 25.10
CA TRP A 635 -11.85 -5.54 25.19
C TRP A 635 -11.47 -6.55 24.10
N PRO A 636 -10.25 -6.49 23.54
CA PRO A 636 -9.79 -7.49 22.58
C PRO A 636 -9.84 -8.90 23.14
N ASN A 637 -10.22 -9.87 22.27
CA ASN A 637 -10.01 -11.28 22.59
C ASN A 637 -8.50 -11.65 22.59
N ALA A 638 -8.16 -12.90 22.85
CA ALA A 638 -6.77 -13.36 22.91
C ALA A 638 -6.04 -13.19 21.57
N GLU A 639 -6.74 -13.37 20.45
CA GLU A 639 -6.24 -13.23 19.07
C GLU A 639 -6.20 -11.77 18.60
N ARG A 640 -6.83 -10.84 19.32
CA ARG A 640 -6.98 -9.41 19.00
C ARG A 640 -7.63 -9.16 17.63
N ASP A 641 -8.51 -10.05 17.23
CA ASP A 641 -9.25 -9.96 15.95
C ASP A 641 -10.65 -9.34 16.11
N ARG A 642 -11.20 -9.34 17.33
CA ARG A 642 -12.52 -8.79 17.64
C ARG A 642 -12.61 -8.28 19.09
N CYS A 643 -13.51 -7.33 19.29
CA CYS A 643 -13.83 -6.81 20.61
C CYS A 643 -14.90 -7.67 21.25
N ILE A 644 -14.64 -8.17 22.46
CA ILE A 644 -15.59 -8.89 23.32
C ILE A 644 -16.03 -7.98 24.47
N LEU A 645 -17.25 -8.17 24.97
CA LEU A 645 -17.74 -7.42 26.14
C LEU A 645 -16.85 -7.67 27.34
N LYS A 646 -16.41 -6.60 28.02
CA LYS A 646 -15.65 -6.70 29.26
C LYS A 646 -16.49 -7.41 30.35
N PRO A 647 -15.92 -8.37 31.09
CA PRO A 647 -16.61 -9.00 32.19
C PRO A 647 -16.91 -7.96 33.28
N VAL A 648 -18.15 -8.00 33.77
CA VAL A 648 -18.59 -7.12 34.86
C VAL A 648 -18.25 -7.79 36.19
N GLU A 649 -17.42 -7.14 37.01
CA GLU A 649 -16.96 -7.64 38.29
C GLU A 649 -17.62 -6.88 39.44
N PHE A 650 -18.09 -7.61 40.41
CA PHE A 650 -18.64 -7.12 41.71
C PHE A 650 -18.39 -8.17 42.78
N LEU A 651 -18.49 -7.81 44.09
CA LEU A 651 -18.32 -8.75 45.19
C LEU A 651 -19.51 -9.70 45.25
N SER A 652 -19.31 -10.95 44.82
CA SER A 652 -20.37 -11.97 44.77
C SER A 652 -20.39 -12.86 46.00
N PHE A 653 -21.57 -13.39 46.33
CA PHE A 653 -21.74 -14.43 47.38
C PHE A 653 -21.00 -15.74 47.05
N HIS A 654 -20.67 -15.99 45.79
CA HIS A 654 -19.99 -17.21 45.34
C HIS A 654 -18.47 -17.11 45.38
N GLU A 655 -17.91 -15.92 45.51
CA GLU A 655 -16.47 -15.74 45.67
C GLU A 655 -16.00 -16.10 47.07
N VAL A 656 -14.78 -16.62 47.20
CA VAL A 656 -14.20 -17.03 48.49
C VAL A 656 -14.29 -15.89 49.51
N LEU A 657 -13.98 -14.66 49.12
CA LEU A 657 -14.06 -13.48 49.98
C LEU A 657 -15.51 -13.20 50.42
N GLY A 658 -16.45 -13.26 49.48
CA GLY A 658 -17.88 -13.09 49.77
C GLY A 658 -18.44 -14.18 50.69
N ILE A 659 -18.03 -15.44 50.54
CA ILE A 659 -18.43 -16.57 51.43
C ILE A 659 -17.92 -16.34 52.84
N ILE A 660 -16.64 -15.97 53.00
CA ILE A 660 -16.05 -15.72 54.34
C ILE A 660 -16.77 -14.58 55.03
N LEU A 661 -16.97 -13.45 54.37
CA LEU A 661 -17.67 -12.29 54.94
C LEU A 661 -19.12 -12.62 55.29
N THR A 662 -19.82 -13.37 54.45
CA THR A 662 -21.19 -13.86 54.75
C THR A 662 -21.22 -14.77 55.94
N ALA A 663 -20.30 -15.72 56.05
CA ALA A 663 -20.22 -16.65 57.17
C ALA A 663 -19.96 -15.90 58.51
N CYS A 664 -19.04 -14.91 58.49
CA CYS A 664 -18.76 -14.07 59.64
C CYS A 664 -19.99 -13.23 60.06
N SER A 665 -20.71 -12.66 59.08
CA SER A 665 -21.91 -11.86 59.35
C SER A 665 -23.03 -12.68 59.93
N VAL A 666 -23.36 -13.81 59.33
CA VAL A 666 -24.41 -14.72 59.85
C VAL A 666 -24.01 -15.32 61.20
N GLY A 667 -22.73 -15.73 61.29
CA GLY A 667 -22.20 -16.24 62.56
C GLY A 667 -22.29 -15.20 63.68
N GLY A 668 -21.93 -13.94 63.40
CA GLY A 668 -22.08 -12.84 64.40
C GLY A 668 -23.53 -12.56 64.78
N ALA A 669 -24.44 -12.56 63.85
CA ALA A 669 -25.86 -12.42 64.14
C ALA A 669 -26.42 -13.58 64.99
N CYS A 670 -26.04 -14.82 64.66
CA CYS A 670 -26.43 -15.99 65.41
C CYS A 670 -25.90 -15.93 66.90
N LEU A 671 -24.63 -15.49 67.07
CA LEU A 671 -24.04 -15.28 68.35
C LEU A 671 -24.78 -14.21 69.21
N ALA A 672 -25.14 -13.08 68.55
CA ALA A 672 -25.91 -12.01 69.21
C ALA A 672 -27.30 -12.50 69.58
N ILE A 673 -27.99 -13.27 68.77
CA ILE A 673 -29.30 -13.85 69.03
C ILE A 673 -29.19 -14.91 70.17
N ALA A 674 -28.18 -15.80 70.12
CA ALA A 674 -27.94 -16.80 71.17
C ALA A 674 -27.69 -16.13 72.51
N THR A 675 -26.89 -15.05 72.55
CA THR A 675 -26.64 -14.28 73.78
C THR A 675 -27.90 -13.59 74.27
N ALA A 676 -28.73 -13.04 73.40
CA ALA A 676 -30.04 -12.49 73.78
C ALA A 676 -30.94 -13.56 74.43
N THR A 677 -30.94 -14.76 73.84
CA THR A 677 -31.69 -15.90 74.38
C THR A 677 -31.17 -16.32 75.78
N ILE A 678 -29.84 -16.34 75.95
CA ILE A 678 -29.22 -16.61 77.28
C ILE A 678 -29.63 -15.53 78.28
N PHE A 679 -29.55 -14.27 77.94
CA PHE A 679 -29.98 -13.16 78.81
C PHE A 679 -31.48 -13.20 79.11
N TYR A 680 -32.33 -13.59 78.21
CA TYR A 680 -33.75 -13.75 78.38
C TYR A 680 -34.05 -14.90 79.35
N ARG A 681 -33.39 -16.03 79.17
CA ARG A 681 -33.57 -17.21 80.10
C ARG A 681 -33.08 -16.95 81.48
N HIS A 682 -32.05 -16.09 81.67
CA HIS A 682 -31.47 -15.73 82.97
C HIS A 682 -31.84 -14.29 83.40
N ARG A 683 -32.97 -13.74 82.92
CA ARG A 683 -33.41 -12.36 83.18
C ARG A 683 -33.56 -12.02 84.70
N SER A 684 -33.75 -13.03 85.59
CA SER A 684 -33.83 -12.87 87.03
C SER A 684 -32.45 -12.81 87.74
N SER A 685 -31.37 -13.07 86.96
CA SER A 685 -30.02 -13.09 87.52
C SER A 685 -29.52 -11.71 87.93
N ALA A 686 -28.64 -11.66 88.93
CA ALA A 686 -28.12 -10.43 89.51
C ALA A 686 -27.34 -9.60 88.47
N ILE A 687 -26.57 -10.27 87.62
CA ILE A 687 -25.77 -9.63 86.54
C ILE A 687 -26.66 -9.00 85.48
N VAL A 688 -27.70 -9.69 84.99
CA VAL A 688 -28.58 -9.16 83.91
C VAL A 688 -29.40 -7.96 84.45
N ARG A 689 -29.85 -8.00 85.72
CA ARG A 689 -30.56 -6.88 86.33
C ARG A 689 -29.64 -5.67 86.62
N ALA A 690 -28.39 -5.90 87.05
CA ALA A 690 -27.44 -4.84 87.33
C ALA A 690 -26.99 -4.12 86.06
N ASN A 691 -27.05 -4.77 84.89
CA ASN A 691 -26.60 -4.25 83.58
C ASN A 691 -27.69 -3.56 82.81
N ASN A 692 -28.75 -3.05 83.24
CA ASN A 692 -29.90 -2.49 82.56
C ASN A 692 -30.37 -3.43 81.45
N SER A 693 -31.22 -4.39 81.74
CA SER A 693 -31.65 -5.46 80.81
C SER A 693 -32.25 -4.91 79.53
N GLU A 694 -33.03 -3.82 79.61
CA GLU A 694 -33.68 -3.24 78.40
C GLU A 694 -32.66 -2.72 77.35
N LEU A 695 -31.72 -1.89 77.78
CA LEU A 695 -30.66 -1.40 76.93
C LEU A 695 -29.72 -2.51 76.42
N SER A 696 -29.56 -3.60 77.25
CA SER A 696 -28.76 -4.73 76.78
C SER A 696 -29.44 -5.53 75.64
N PHE A 697 -30.77 -5.77 75.76
CA PHE A 697 -31.55 -6.42 74.75
C PHE A 697 -31.59 -5.56 73.46
N LEU A 698 -31.79 -4.25 73.58
CA LEU A 698 -31.80 -3.34 72.44
C LEU A 698 -30.43 -3.28 71.79
N LEU A 699 -29.34 -3.32 72.55
CA LEU A 699 -27.97 -3.38 72.05
C LEU A 699 -27.68 -4.70 71.31
N LEU A 700 -28.11 -5.85 71.86
CA LEU A 700 -27.96 -7.12 71.16
C LEU A 700 -28.77 -7.19 69.85
N PHE A 701 -29.99 -6.64 69.87
CA PHE A 701 -30.82 -6.51 68.73
C PHE A 701 -30.12 -5.62 67.61
N SER A 702 -29.59 -4.45 68.00
CA SER A 702 -28.88 -3.56 67.14
C SER A 702 -27.59 -4.18 66.55
N LEU A 703 -26.84 -4.94 67.36
CA LEU A 703 -25.66 -5.69 66.91
C LEU A 703 -26.03 -6.79 65.93
N ALA A 704 -27.14 -7.52 66.14
CA ALA A 704 -27.62 -8.50 65.20
C ALA A 704 -27.98 -7.82 63.88
N LEU A 705 -28.64 -6.65 63.93
CA LEU A 705 -28.91 -5.84 62.71
C LEU A 705 -27.62 -5.34 62.05
N CYS A 706 -26.59 -4.91 62.81
CA CYS A 706 -25.30 -4.50 62.26
C CYS A 706 -24.58 -5.64 61.51
N PHE A 707 -24.62 -6.87 62.08
CA PHE A 707 -24.10 -8.04 61.40
C PHE A 707 -24.90 -8.35 60.12
N LEU A 708 -26.20 -8.29 60.10
CA LEU A 708 -27.06 -8.56 58.96
C LEU A 708 -26.98 -7.46 57.90
N CYS A 709 -26.79 -6.19 58.28
CA CYS A 709 -26.69 -5.11 57.33
C CYS A 709 -25.44 -5.26 56.41
N SER A 710 -24.37 -5.91 56.91
CA SER A 710 -23.19 -6.19 56.08
C SER A 710 -23.49 -7.09 54.88
N LEU A 711 -24.52 -7.91 54.93
CA LEU A 711 -24.98 -8.75 53.80
C LEU A 711 -25.57 -7.93 52.64
N THR A 712 -26.09 -6.73 52.93
CA THR A 712 -26.64 -5.84 51.88
C THR A 712 -25.57 -5.26 50.96
N PHE A 713 -24.31 -5.35 51.36
CA PHE A 713 -23.16 -4.91 50.56
C PHE A 713 -22.68 -5.98 49.57
N ILE A 714 -23.00 -7.26 49.79
CA ILE A 714 -22.60 -8.39 48.94
C ILE A 714 -23.67 -8.61 47.88
N GLY A 715 -23.26 -8.91 46.65
CA GLY A 715 -24.12 -9.17 45.51
C GLY A 715 -24.10 -8.06 44.47
N ARG A 716 -24.84 -8.26 43.40
CA ARG A 716 -24.89 -7.30 42.28
C ARG A 716 -25.52 -5.98 42.72
N PRO A 717 -24.81 -4.84 42.59
CA PRO A 717 -25.37 -3.54 42.89
C PRO A 717 -26.61 -3.25 42.05
N SER A 718 -27.67 -2.83 42.69
CA SER A 718 -28.90 -2.33 42.10
C SER A 718 -29.29 -1.02 42.80
N GLU A 719 -30.20 -0.25 42.25
CA GLU A 719 -30.63 1.03 42.82
C GLU A 719 -31.07 0.86 44.29
N TRP A 720 -31.94 -0.11 44.54
CA TRP A 720 -32.42 -0.40 45.88
C TRP A 720 -31.32 -0.91 46.82
N SER A 721 -30.39 -1.74 46.32
CA SER A 721 -29.32 -2.24 47.19
C SER A 721 -28.31 -1.14 47.55
N CYS A 722 -28.01 -0.21 46.64
CA CYS A 722 -27.14 0.92 46.87
C CYS A 722 -27.74 1.91 47.88
N MET A 723 -29.03 2.20 47.80
CA MET A 723 -29.73 3.02 48.79
C MET A 723 -29.80 2.33 50.15
N LEU A 724 -30.10 1.03 50.18
CA LEU A 724 -30.29 0.27 51.41
C LEU A 724 -28.99 0.08 52.19
N ARG A 725 -27.85 -0.24 51.51
CA ARG A 725 -26.60 -0.57 52.22
C ARG A 725 -26.12 0.55 53.15
N HIS A 726 -26.04 1.77 52.63
CA HIS A 726 -25.53 2.91 53.42
C HIS A 726 -26.54 3.43 54.46
N THR A 727 -27.82 3.39 54.16
CA THR A 727 -28.88 3.83 55.13
C THR A 727 -29.07 2.81 56.24
N ALA A 728 -29.14 1.50 55.91
CA ALA A 728 -29.23 0.44 56.94
C ALA A 728 -28.02 0.47 57.86
N PHE A 729 -26.82 0.59 57.28
CA PHE A 729 -25.59 0.75 58.04
C PHE A 729 -25.66 1.95 59.02
N GLY A 730 -25.96 3.16 58.47
CA GLY A 730 -26.01 4.39 59.29
C GLY A 730 -26.97 4.29 60.46
N ILE A 731 -28.19 3.80 60.22
CA ILE A 731 -29.24 3.72 61.24
C ILE A 731 -28.90 2.63 62.30
N THR A 732 -28.45 1.43 61.86
CA THR A 732 -28.17 0.33 62.78
C THR A 732 -26.97 0.63 63.69
N PHE A 733 -25.91 1.28 63.13
CA PHE A 733 -24.77 1.69 63.97
C PHE A 733 -25.08 2.80 64.94
N VAL A 734 -25.85 3.82 64.56
CA VAL A 734 -26.27 4.87 65.49
C VAL A 734 -27.16 4.28 66.56
N LEU A 735 -28.04 3.34 66.26
CA LEU A 735 -28.82 2.63 67.26
C LEU A 735 -27.91 1.89 68.24
N CYS A 736 -26.90 1.19 67.76
CA CYS A 736 -25.93 0.48 68.58
C CYS A 736 -25.14 1.42 69.50
N ILE A 737 -24.55 2.50 68.91
CA ILE A 737 -23.76 3.47 69.71
C ILE A 737 -24.63 4.23 70.68
N SER A 738 -25.87 4.59 70.27
CA SER A 738 -26.84 5.25 71.21
C SER A 738 -27.20 4.39 72.41
N CYS A 739 -27.32 3.05 72.28
CA CYS A 739 -27.51 2.11 73.38
C CYS A 739 -26.29 2.07 74.29
N VAL A 740 -25.06 2.03 73.72
CA VAL A 740 -23.81 2.08 74.53
C VAL A 740 -23.67 3.42 75.24
N LEU A 741 -23.96 4.51 74.52
CA LEU A 741 -23.99 5.86 75.14
C LEU A 741 -25.01 5.97 76.30
N GLY A 742 -26.23 5.46 76.06
CA GLY A 742 -27.27 5.36 77.12
C GLY A 742 -26.79 4.60 78.32
N LYS A 743 -26.12 3.46 78.08
CA LYS A 743 -25.51 2.69 79.19
C LYS A 743 -24.43 3.48 79.95
N THR A 744 -23.59 4.20 79.23
CA THR A 744 -22.53 5.04 79.81
C THR A 744 -23.10 6.19 80.60
N ILE A 745 -24.17 6.82 80.15
CA ILE A 745 -24.87 7.88 80.88
C ILE A 745 -25.52 7.32 82.13
N VAL A 746 -26.14 6.12 82.04
CA VAL A 746 -26.71 5.45 83.30
C VAL A 746 -25.65 5.22 84.34
N VAL A 747 -24.47 4.74 83.94
CA VAL A 747 -23.34 4.52 84.86
C VAL A 747 -22.87 5.81 85.52
N LEU A 748 -22.73 6.89 84.70
CA LEU A 748 -22.36 8.23 85.20
C LEU A 748 -23.40 8.83 86.11
N MET A 749 -24.69 8.68 85.80
CA MET A 749 -25.79 9.17 86.61
C MET A 749 -25.98 8.36 87.93
N ALA A 750 -25.82 7.02 87.93
CA ALA A 750 -25.83 6.19 89.08
C ALA A 750 -24.76 6.60 90.10
N PHE A 751 -23.59 7.01 89.59
CA PHE A 751 -22.52 7.52 90.44
C PHE A 751 -22.84 8.90 91.07
N ARG A 752 -23.34 9.84 90.21
CA ARG A 752 -23.77 11.15 90.73
C ARG A 752 -24.91 11.07 91.76
N ALA A 753 -25.75 10.04 91.71
CA ALA A 753 -26.84 9.78 92.60
C ALA A 753 -26.38 9.26 94.03
N THR A 754 -25.13 8.76 94.10
CA THR A 754 -24.51 8.38 95.34
C THR A 754 -23.99 9.57 96.18
N LEU A 755 -23.96 10.80 95.56
CA LEU A 755 -23.59 12.00 96.31
C LEU A 755 -24.78 12.53 97.18
N PRO A 756 -24.58 12.94 98.46
CA PRO A 756 -25.67 13.40 99.33
C PRO A 756 -26.33 14.65 98.69
N GLY A 757 -27.68 14.60 98.56
CA GLY A 757 -28.50 15.72 98.12
C GLY A 757 -28.87 15.76 96.61
N SER A 758 -28.52 14.75 95.74
CA SER A 758 -28.81 14.74 94.37
C SER A 758 -30.09 13.98 93.95
N ASN A 759 -31.09 14.67 93.39
CA ASN A 759 -32.31 14.02 92.88
C ASN A 759 -32.16 13.54 91.39
N VAL A 760 -30.95 13.33 90.91
CA VAL A 760 -30.62 13.09 89.52
C VAL A 760 -31.18 11.80 88.91
N MET A 761 -31.38 10.74 89.78
CA MET A 761 -31.96 9.45 89.37
C MET A 761 -33.45 9.52 89.04
N LYS A 762 -34.20 10.54 89.51
CA LYS A 762 -35.58 10.77 89.10
C LYS A 762 -35.76 11.27 87.72
N TRP A 763 -34.70 11.96 87.10
CA TRP A 763 -34.73 12.55 85.77
C TRP A 763 -34.26 11.63 84.67
N PHE A 764 -33.60 10.46 84.95
CA PHE A 764 -33.08 9.55 83.93
C PHE A 764 -33.58 8.10 84.15
N GLY A 765 -34.91 7.98 84.23
CA GLY A 765 -35.61 6.69 84.30
C GLY A 765 -35.65 5.92 82.99
N PRO A 766 -36.19 4.65 82.97
CA PRO A 766 -36.24 3.87 81.72
C PRO A 766 -36.89 4.53 80.52
N PRO A 767 -37.98 5.36 80.67
CA PRO A 767 -38.58 6.04 79.55
C PRO A 767 -37.65 7.09 78.90
N GLN A 768 -36.88 7.83 79.72
CA GLN A 768 -35.91 8.84 79.21
C GLN A 768 -34.75 8.16 78.51
N GLN A 769 -34.31 7.00 78.99
CA GLN A 769 -33.26 6.22 78.31
C GLN A 769 -33.71 5.76 76.90
N ARG A 770 -34.94 5.26 76.79
CA ARG A 770 -35.53 4.91 75.50
C ARG A 770 -35.65 6.14 74.57
N LEU A 771 -36.15 7.25 75.11
CA LEU A 771 -36.31 8.50 74.39
C LEU A 771 -34.95 9.00 73.86
N THR A 772 -33.91 8.92 74.68
CA THR A 772 -32.54 9.31 74.26
C THR A 772 -32.02 8.47 73.07
N VAL A 773 -32.17 7.14 73.13
CA VAL A 773 -31.77 6.22 72.09
C VAL A 773 -32.58 6.51 70.78
N VAL A 774 -33.90 6.67 70.90
CA VAL A 774 -34.81 6.97 69.84
C VAL A 774 -34.47 8.33 69.18
N SER A 775 -34.22 9.37 70.01
CA SER A 775 -33.87 10.70 69.52
C SER A 775 -32.58 10.71 68.72
N PHE A 776 -31.50 10.08 69.18
CA PHE A 776 -30.26 9.99 68.47
C PHE A 776 -30.41 9.18 67.19
N THR A 777 -31.17 8.09 67.22
CA THR A 777 -31.44 7.29 65.98
C THR A 777 -32.34 8.01 65.00
N PHE A 778 -33.31 8.79 65.50
CA PHE A 778 -34.19 9.62 64.66
C PHE A 778 -33.41 10.70 63.91
N VAL A 779 -32.45 11.37 64.57
CA VAL A 779 -31.58 12.34 63.90
C VAL A 779 -30.81 11.70 62.73
N GLN A 780 -30.28 10.51 62.90
CA GLN A 780 -29.61 9.75 61.88
C GLN A 780 -30.57 9.36 60.75
N ALA A 781 -31.75 8.91 61.05
CA ALA A 781 -32.79 8.58 60.08
C ALA A 781 -33.16 9.80 59.24
N LEU A 782 -33.23 10.98 59.88
CA LEU A 782 -33.48 12.24 59.19
C LEU A 782 -32.33 12.59 58.21
N ILE A 783 -31.06 12.46 58.64
CA ILE A 783 -29.89 12.66 57.81
C ILE A 783 -29.93 11.70 56.63
N CYS A 784 -30.19 10.42 56.86
CA CYS A 784 -30.29 9.43 55.79
C CYS A 784 -31.43 9.72 54.80
N THR A 785 -32.61 10.13 55.32
CA THR A 785 -33.77 10.48 54.48
C THR A 785 -33.48 11.70 53.64
N LEU A 786 -32.86 12.75 54.19
CA LEU A 786 -32.49 13.96 53.48
C LEU A 786 -31.48 13.62 52.38
N TRP A 787 -30.50 12.76 52.68
CA TRP A 787 -29.54 12.31 51.68
C TRP A 787 -30.20 11.52 50.55
N LEU A 788 -31.09 10.57 50.83
CA LEU A 788 -31.81 9.80 49.83
C LEU A 788 -32.72 10.65 48.92
N VAL A 789 -33.30 11.74 49.47
CA VAL A 789 -34.19 12.66 48.68
C VAL A 789 -33.38 13.59 47.82
N LEU A 790 -32.27 14.12 48.29
CA LEU A 790 -31.46 15.10 47.54
C LEU A 790 -30.53 14.46 46.54
N SER A 791 -29.92 13.33 46.84
CA SER A 791 -28.91 12.68 45.97
C SER A 791 -28.80 11.19 46.36
N PRO A 792 -29.71 10.35 45.88
CA PRO A 792 -29.70 8.92 46.21
C PRO A 792 -28.46 8.23 45.67
N PRO A 793 -27.85 7.28 46.38
CA PRO A 793 -26.83 6.40 45.84
C PRO A 793 -27.38 5.52 44.69
N PHE A 794 -26.60 5.33 43.63
CA PHE A 794 -26.99 4.59 42.43
C PHE A 794 -25.86 3.67 41.95
N PRO A 795 -26.16 2.59 41.21
CA PRO A 795 -25.15 1.72 40.64
C PRO A 795 -24.50 2.37 39.43
N ILE A 796 -23.17 2.37 39.35
CA ILE A 796 -22.37 2.88 38.24
C ILE A 796 -21.41 1.82 37.72
N LYS A 797 -21.20 1.80 36.40
CA LYS A 797 -20.16 1.01 35.75
C LYS A 797 -18.88 1.83 35.73
N ASN A 798 -17.83 1.36 36.37
CA ASN A 798 -16.51 1.99 36.36
C ASN A 798 -15.58 1.22 35.40
N PRO A 799 -15.31 1.74 34.18
CA PRO A 799 -14.39 1.13 33.21
C PRO A 799 -12.95 1.60 33.38
N THR A 800 -12.69 2.61 34.24
CA THR A 800 -11.40 3.30 34.32
C THR A 800 -10.39 2.66 35.26
N THR A 801 -10.85 1.97 36.29
CA THR A 801 -9.98 1.38 37.30
C THR A 801 -9.18 0.19 36.79
N TYR A 802 -9.78 -0.64 35.93
CA TYR A 802 -9.11 -1.75 35.23
C TYR A 802 -9.43 -1.69 33.74
N LYS A 803 -8.41 -1.90 32.93
CA LYS A 803 -8.56 -1.86 31.44
C LYS A 803 -9.42 -3.01 30.92
N GLU A 804 -9.29 -4.20 31.52
CA GLU A 804 -9.86 -5.45 31.01
C GLU A 804 -11.26 -5.78 31.58
N LYS A 805 -11.70 -5.08 32.61
CA LYS A 805 -12.94 -5.39 33.35
C LYS A 805 -13.72 -4.12 33.65
N ILE A 806 -15.03 -4.26 33.75
CA ILE A 806 -15.91 -3.20 34.23
C ILE A 806 -16.26 -3.53 35.68
N ILE A 807 -15.98 -2.61 36.62
CA ILE A 807 -16.40 -2.75 38.00
C ILE A 807 -17.78 -2.14 38.15
N LEU A 808 -18.71 -2.94 38.68
CA LEU A 808 -20.02 -2.45 39.05
C LEU A 808 -20.01 -2.08 40.56
N GLU A 809 -20.07 -0.80 40.83
CA GLU A 809 -20.03 -0.26 42.20
C GLU A 809 -21.21 0.68 42.45
N CYS A 810 -21.43 1.03 43.69
CA CYS A 810 -22.42 2.02 44.09
C CYS A 810 -21.73 3.38 44.23
N ASP A 811 -22.14 4.35 43.42
CA ASP A 811 -21.79 5.75 43.65
C ASP A 811 -22.62 6.28 44.82
N VAL A 812 -21.98 7.03 45.71
CA VAL A 812 -22.64 7.62 46.90
C VAL A 812 -23.56 8.81 46.54
N GLY A 813 -23.61 9.25 45.27
CA GLY A 813 -24.38 10.38 44.78
C GLY A 813 -23.87 11.72 45.32
N SER A 814 -23.86 11.90 46.62
CA SER A 814 -23.32 13.09 47.30
C SER A 814 -22.28 12.70 48.35
N ALA A 815 -21.03 13.13 48.12
CA ALA A 815 -19.95 12.95 49.08
C ALA A 815 -20.26 13.62 50.42
N ILE A 816 -20.93 14.79 50.41
CA ILE A 816 -21.35 15.50 51.65
C ILE A 816 -22.36 14.67 52.44
N GLY A 817 -23.35 14.05 51.79
CA GLY A 817 -24.32 13.17 52.42
C GLY A 817 -23.68 11.94 53.11
N PHE A 818 -22.77 11.29 52.38
CA PHE A 818 -22.00 10.16 52.92
C PHE A 818 -21.16 10.53 54.14
N TRP A 819 -20.39 11.61 54.05
CA TRP A 819 -19.58 12.09 55.16
C TRP A 819 -20.42 12.66 56.34
N ALA A 820 -21.63 13.17 56.12
CA ALA A 820 -22.55 13.57 57.18
C ALA A 820 -23.02 12.34 57.97
N VAL A 821 -23.37 11.23 57.30
CA VAL A 821 -23.76 9.98 57.98
C VAL A 821 -22.61 9.45 58.82
N LEU A 822 -21.40 9.35 58.23
CA LEU A 822 -20.20 8.85 58.97
C LEU A 822 -19.77 9.82 60.07
N GLY A 823 -19.86 11.14 59.84
CA GLY A 823 -19.48 12.17 60.82
C GLY A 823 -20.37 12.17 62.04
N TYR A 824 -21.68 11.97 61.88
CA TYR A 824 -22.60 11.87 63.01
C TYR A 824 -22.34 10.60 63.79
N ILE A 825 -22.07 9.45 63.20
CA ILE A 825 -21.64 8.20 63.86
C ILE A 825 -20.35 8.44 64.65
N GLY A 826 -19.35 9.10 64.02
CA GLY A 826 -18.08 9.44 64.68
C GLY A 826 -18.22 10.38 65.86
N LEU A 827 -19.10 11.38 65.77
CA LEU A 827 -19.39 12.32 66.83
C LEU A 827 -19.98 11.60 68.07
N LEU A 828 -20.99 10.75 67.83
CA LEU A 828 -21.60 9.95 68.92
C LEU A 828 -20.61 8.94 69.48
N ALA A 829 -19.78 8.32 68.72
CA ALA A 829 -18.74 7.39 69.18
C ALA A 829 -17.68 8.09 70.00
N LEU A 830 -17.23 9.28 69.59
CA LEU A 830 -16.30 10.12 70.34
C LEU A 830 -16.91 10.56 71.70
N LEU A 831 -18.15 11.02 71.64
CA LEU A 831 -18.88 11.40 72.84
C LEU A 831 -19.01 10.22 73.83
N CYS A 832 -19.37 9.04 73.30
CA CYS A 832 -19.46 7.81 74.10
C CYS A 832 -18.10 7.42 74.73
N PHE A 833 -17.02 7.51 73.88
CA PHE A 833 -15.67 7.21 74.39
C PHE A 833 -15.22 8.14 75.50
N VAL A 834 -15.41 9.48 75.30
CA VAL A 834 -15.02 10.50 76.27
C VAL A 834 -15.78 10.27 77.62
N LEU A 835 -17.09 10.09 77.49
CA LEU A 835 -17.91 9.83 78.69
C LEU A 835 -17.54 8.53 79.40
N ALA A 836 -17.29 7.42 78.68
CA ALA A 836 -16.84 6.14 79.20
C ALA A 836 -15.44 6.24 79.86
N PHE A 837 -14.53 7.04 79.16
CA PHE A 837 -13.19 7.28 79.71
C PHE A 837 -13.20 8.07 81.00
N LEU A 838 -14.07 9.06 81.12
CA LEU A 838 -14.28 9.79 82.37
C LEU A 838 -14.86 8.86 83.44
N ALA A 839 -15.80 7.98 83.07
CA ALA A 839 -16.42 7.03 83.93
C ALA A 839 -15.49 5.93 84.47
N ARG A 840 -14.35 5.65 83.84
CA ARG A 840 -13.37 4.63 84.21
C ARG A 840 -12.67 4.85 85.58
N LYS A 841 -12.64 6.12 86.06
CA LYS A 841 -12.05 6.50 87.37
C LYS A 841 -12.95 6.19 88.53
N LEU A 842 -14.15 5.68 88.31
CA LEU A 842 -15.12 5.34 89.27
C LEU A 842 -14.75 4.01 90.03
N PRO A 843 -15.14 3.80 91.26
CA PRO A 843 -14.80 2.60 92.05
C PRO A 843 -15.25 1.30 91.40
N ASP A 844 -14.52 0.22 91.63
CA ASP A 844 -14.54 -1.09 90.95
C ASP A 844 -15.88 -1.83 90.77
N ASN A 845 -16.97 -1.33 91.39
CA ASN A 845 -18.29 -1.95 91.25
C ASN A 845 -18.91 -1.83 89.89
N PHE A 846 -18.28 -1.06 89.01
CA PHE A 846 -18.74 -0.81 87.64
C PHE A 846 -17.67 -1.08 86.54
N ASN A 847 -17.17 -2.33 86.50
CA ASN A 847 -16.25 -2.78 85.39
C ASN A 847 -16.83 -2.56 84.00
N GLU A 848 -18.15 -2.30 83.88
CA GLU A 848 -18.80 -2.04 82.61
C GLU A 848 -18.23 -0.81 81.91
N ALA A 849 -17.90 0.25 82.69
CA ALA A 849 -17.26 1.46 82.06
C ALA A 849 -15.89 1.17 81.48
N LYS A 850 -15.09 0.30 82.03
CA LYS A 850 -13.79 -0.15 81.53
C LYS A 850 -14.00 -0.89 80.19
N PHE A 851 -14.92 -1.84 80.14
CA PHE A 851 -15.25 -2.62 78.96
C PHE A 851 -15.84 -1.75 77.87
N ILE A 852 -16.70 -0.77 78.16
CA ILE A 852 -17.23 0.21 77.18
C ILE A 852 -16.10 1.06 76.67
N THR A 853 -15.15 1.54 77.49
CA THR A 853 -14.01 2.34 77.04
C THR A 853 -13.14 1.58 76.07
N PHE A 854 -12.81 0.30 76.38
CA PHE A 854 -12.02 -0.55 75.49
C PHE A 854 -12.76 -0.87 74.17
N SER A 855 -14.04 -1.14 74.22
CA SER A 855 -14.86 -1.41 73.08
C SER A 855 -14.96 -0.21 72.17
N MET A 856 -15.12 1.01 72.72
CA MET A 856 -15.12 2.25 71.96
C MET A 856 -13.74 2.63 71.43
N LEU A 857 -12.65 2.27 72.14
CA LEU A 857 -11.29 2.43 71.62
C LEU A 857 -11.06 1.57 70.36
N ILE A 858 -11.43 0.28 70.45
CA ILE A 858 -11.34 -0.63 69.27
C ILE A 858 -12.20 -0.11 68.13
N PHE A 859 -13.43 0.32 68.44
CA PHE A 859 -14.33 0.91 67.43
C PHE A 859 -13.68 2.11 66.74
N CYS A 860 -13.18 3.09 67.48
CA CYS A 860 -12.50 4.26 66.92
C CYS A 860 -11.26 3.87 66.10
N ALA A 861 -10.44 2.91 66.57
CA ALA A 861 -9.26 2.43 65.84
C ALA A 861 -9.62 1.80 64.48
N VAL A 862 -10.68 0.95 64.49
CA VAL A 862 -11.16 0.35 63.20
C VAL A 862 -11.62 1.42 62.21
N TRP A 863 -12.38 2.42 62.67
CA TRP A 863 -12.90 3.46 61.79
C TRP A 863 -11.85 4.48 61.36
N ILE A 864 -10.81 4.75 62.16
CA ILE A 864 -9.67 5.56 61.78
C ILE A 864 -8.85 4.84 60.71
N THR A 865 -8.64 3.54 60.82
CA THR A 865 -7.92 2.74 59.83
C THR A 865 -8.75 2.45 58.56
N PHE A 866 -10.07 2.47 58.69
CA PHE A 866 -10.99 2.31 57.57
C PHE A 866 -10.81 3.38 56.50
N ILE A 867 -10.66 4.67 56.86
CA ILE A 867 -10.60 5.78 55.92
C ILE A 867 -9.47 5.60 54.88
N PRO A 868 -8.18 5.43 55.30
CA PRO A 868 -7.12 5.20 54.33
C PRO A 868 -7.28 3.89 53.54
N ALA A 869 -7.77 2.84 54.17
CA ALA A 869 -8.02 1.56 53.49
C ALA A 869 -9.12 1.68 52.42
N TYR A 870 -10.18 2.40 52.74
CA TYR A 870 -11.28 2.67 51.78
C TYR A 870 -10.83 3.43 50.55
N VAL A 871 -10.04 4.49 50.73
CA VAL A 871 -9.53 5.31 49.61
C VAL A 871 -8.50 4.57 48.75
N SER A 872 -7.70 3.68 49.39
CA SER A 872 -6.61 2.99 48.67
C SER A 872 -7.03 1.65 48.06
N SER A 873 -8.20 1.13 48.35
CA SER A 873 -8.68 -0.17 47.85
C SER A 873 -9.53 0.01 46.58
N PRO A 874 -9.14 -0.52 45.42
CA PRO A 874 -9.92 -0.35 44.20
C PRO A 874 -11.05 -1.38 44.06
N GLY A 875 -12.17 -0.96 43.51
CA GLY A 875 -13.25 -1.81 43.03
C GLY A 875 -13.93 -2.68 44.09
N LYS A 876 -14.08 -3.98 43.89
CA LYS A 876 -14.76 -4.89 44.82
C LYS A 876 -14.11 -4.95 46.19
N PHE A 877 -12.82 -4.63 46.31
CA PHE A 877 -12.12 -4.62 47.61
C PHE A 877 -12.54 -3.43 48.49
N THR A 878 -12.99 -2.32 47.91
CA THR A 878 -13.59 -1.21 48.64
C THR A 878 -14.78 -1.69 49.46
N VAL A 879 -15.68 -2.46 48.83
CA VAL A 879 -16.86 -3.04 49.48
C VAL A 879 -16.46 -4.06 50.55
N ALA A 880 -15.42 -4.85 50.30
CA ALA A 880 -14.92 -5.81 51.29
C ALA A 880 -14.35 -5.11 52.54
N VAL A 881 -13.66 -3.98 52.37
CA VAL A 881 -13.14 -3.15 53.48
C VAL A 881 -14.28 -2.55 54.30
N GLU A 882 -15.36 -2.08 53.65
CA GLU A 882 -16.57 -1.61 54.36
C GLU A 882 -17.17 -2.71 55.22
N ILE A 883 -17.42 -3.88 54.66
CA ILE A 883 -17.96 -5.04 55.38
C ILE A 883 -17.03 -5.45 56.53
N PHE A 884 -15.72 -5.49 56.29
CA PHE A 884 -14.74 -5.84 57.30
C PHE A 884 -14.76 -4.87 58.50
N ALA A 885 -14.86 -3.54 58.22
CA ALA A 885 -14.97 -2.54 59.28
C ALA A 885 -16.26 -2.72 60.09
N ILE A 886 -17.39 -2.99 59.43
CA ILE A 886 -18.69 -3.24 60.04
C ILE A 886 -18.62 -4.47 60.94
N ILE A 887 -18.12 -5.60 60.45
CA ILE A 887 -18.05 -6.85 61.15
C ILE A 887 -17.08 -6.75 62.36
N THR A 888 -15.89 -6.19 62.15
CA THR A 888 -14.86 -6.09 63.24
C THR A 888 -15.29 -5.17 64.34
N SER A 889 -15.89 -4.01 64.02
CA SER A 889 -16.42 -3.10 65.03
C SER A 889 -17.59 -3.73 65.83
N SER A 890 -18.47 -4.46 65.11
CA SER A 890 -19.58 -5.18 65.77
C SER A 890 -19.10 -6.30 66.66
N PHE A 891 -18.12 -7.11 66.29
CA PHE A 891 -17.48 -8.12 67.11
C PHE A 891 -16.74 -7.49 68.29
N GLY A 892 -16.02 -6.37 68.06
CA GLY A 892 -15.36 -5.64 69.18
C GLY A 892 -16.32 -5.24 70.27
N LEU A 893 -17.47 -4.66 69.91
CA LEU A 893 -18.54 -4.34 70.83
C LEU A 893 -19.14 -5.60 71.52
N PHE A 894 -19.42 -6.62 70.69
CA PHE A 894 -20.02 -7.86 71.19
C PHE A 894 -19.13 -8.61 72.23
N PHE A 895 -17.84 -8.87 71.82
CA PHE A 895 -16.94 -9.65 72.68
C PHE A 895 -16.62 -8.95 73.98
N LEU A 896 -16.40 -7.65 73.99
CA LEU A 896 -16.03 -6.92 75.17
C LEU A 896 -17.20 -6.69 76.12
N LEU A 897 -18.40 -6.45 75.57
CA LEU A 897 -19.57 -6.13 76.46
C LEU A 897 -20.35 -7.34 76.86
N PHE A 898 -20.40 -8.42 76.08
CA PHE A 898 -21.32 -9.55 76.39
C PHE A 898 -20.62 -10.86 76.77
N VAL A 899 -19.49 -11.21 76.12
CA VAL A 899 -18.81 -12.49 76.31
C VAL A 899 -18.39 -12.67 77.80
N PRO A 900 -17.78 -11.66 78.45
CA PRO A 900 -17.43 -11.81 79.86
C PRO A 900 -18.65 -12.07 80.78
N LYS A 901 -19.78 -11.48 80.43
CA LYS A 901 -21.03 -11.65 81.15
C LYS A 901 -21.65 -13.05 80.97
N CYS A 902 -21.66 -13.51 79.71
CA CYS A 902 -22.10 -14.86 79.38
C CYS A 902 -21.23 -15.92 80.05
N PHE A 903 -19.91 -15.69 80.05
CA PHE A 903 -18.98 -16.59 80.70
C PHE A 903 -19.30 -16.75 82.22
N ILE A 904 -19.63 -15.64 82.92
CA ILE A 904 -20.01 -15.68 84.33
C ILE A 904 -21.35 -16.38 84.48
N ILE A 905 -22.33 -16.09 83.60
CA ILE A 905 -23.68 -16.69 83.71
C ILE A 905 -23.63 -18.22 83.53
N LEU A 906 -22.84 -18.69 82.51
CA LEU A 906 -22.85 -20.11 82.14
C LEU A 906 -21.83 -20.96 82.86
N PHE A 907 -20.60 -20.45 83.10
CA PHE A 907 -19.48 -21.24 83.62
C PHE A 907 -19.10 -20.94 85.11
N ARG A 908 -19.55 -19.77 85.66
CA ARG A 908 -19.30 -19.40 87.09
C ARG A 908 -20.54 -18.84 87.75
N PRO A 909 -21.62 -19.62 87.89
CA PRO A 909 -22.89 -19.16 88.47
C PRO A 909 -22.75 -18.73 89.87
N GLU A 910 -21.74 -19.25 90.59
CA GLU A 910 -21.44 -18.87 92.03
C GLU A 910 -21.11 -17.38 92.16
N LYS A 911 -20.51 -16.79 91.16
CA LYS A 911 -20.19 -15.34 91.10
C LYS A 911 -21.35 -14.46 90.73
N ASN A 912 -22.48 -15.04 90.31
CA ASN A 912 -23.70 -14.34 89.90
C ASN A 912 -24.63 -14.03 91.05
N THR A 913 -24.11 -13.70 92.26
CA THR A 913 -24.87 -13.33 93.45
C THR A 913 -24.69 -11.86 93.81
N LYS A 914 -25.73 -11.24 94.34
CA LYS A 914 -25.67 -9.82 94.78
C LYS A 914 -24.52 -9.55 95.75
N LYS A 915 -24.20 -10.49 96.62
CA LYS A 915 -23.14 -10.38 97.60
C LYS A 915 -21.76 -10.31 96.95
N HIS A 916 -21.44 -11.15 95.96
CA HIS A 916 -20.14 -11.17 95.28
C HIS A 916 -19.95 -9.98 94.30
N LEU A 917 -21.03 -9.41 93.76
CA LEU A 917 -21.02 -8.18 93.00
C LEU A 917 -20.75 -6.94 93.86
N MET A 918 -21.03 -7.00 95.21
CA MET A 918 -20.80 -5.91 96.18
C MET A 918 -19.56 -6.10 97.07
N GLU A 919 -19.04 -7.33 97.17
CA GLU A 919 -17.96 -7.65 98.13
C GLU A 919 -16.54 -7.33 97.67
N LYS A 920 -16.34 -7.04 96.39
CA LYS A 920 -15.03 -6.69 95.84
C LYS A 920 -14.57 -5.26 96.20
N THR A 921 -15.32 -4.56 97.05
CA THR A 921 -15.05 -3.17 97.43
C THR A 921 -14.26 -3.03 98.73
N SER A 922 -14.07 -4.17 99.48
CA SER A 922 -13.51 -4.05 100.80
C SER A 922 -12.01 -4.37 100.95
N ASN A 923 -11.36 -4.93 99.96
CA ASN A 923 -9.95 -5.37 100.01
C ASN A 923 -8.89 -4.50 99.30
N ASP A 924 -9.27 -3.43 98.61
CA ASP A 924 -8.32 -2.53 97.88
C ASP A 924 -8.18 -1.13 98.55
N ILE A 925 -8.58 -0.96 99.85
CA ILE A 925 -8.23 0.24 100.59
C ILE A 925 -7.22 -0.17 101.72
N ARG A 926 -6.07 -0.64 101.25
CA ARG A 926 -4.83 -0.67 102.04
C ARG A 926 -3.69 -0.77 100.98
N TYR A 927 -3.29 0.35 100.42
CA TYR A 927 -1.94 0.84 100.16
C TYR A 927 -2.00 2.15 99.47
#